data_32812507ecb537f48d7c2a6307380158
#
_entry.id   32812507ecb537f48d7c2a6307380158
#
_cell.length_a   1.000
_cell.length_b   1.000
_cell.length_c   1.000
_cell.angle_alpha   90.00
_cell.angle_beta   90.00
_cell.angle_gamma   90.00
#
_symmetry.space_group_name_H-M   'P 1'
#
loop_
_entity.id
_entity.type
_entity.pdbx_description
1 polymer ?
#
loop_
_entity_poly.entity_id
_entity_poly.type
_entity_poly.pdbx_seq_one_letter_code
_entity_poly.pdbx_strand_id
1 'polypeptide(L)'
;MKKLHVKKQGNNLLKESQMGKGKVLEKLGVMETGLTNVEVTERLAEFGPNQTVEERKVSNLRLFIRAFNDPFIYILAMLMVVSYLTDDMEATVIMALMILASGILGFIQTSRAERASYALKNMVKNRVNVIRNGSMDLIMQDAIVPGDLIEISAGDIIPADARVISATDLLINQSALTGESIPAEKFVEDKSANPEIFERENLLFMGTDVLSGHGRAVVLRTGSSTFFGSLSIAATERRGDTSFDKGVKSISKLLFYFMMVMVPIVFMINGLMKGDWLEALLYAVAIAVGLTPEMLPMIVSTNLAKGAINMSKKKVIMKELSAIQNIGAMDILCTDKTGTLTEDKLELIKYIDSAGETSERVLKMAYLNSYFQTGWKNVLDHAVIAKLDESTAADWKKVGEIPFNFDRRRLSVVVENRAETRMITKGAVEEMLTVCTHKEFGGAVSTLSESEKSELQDMCAEMNRSGIRVIAVAYKTGKVGEAFTKTDEEQMIIAGFLGFRDPVKASTKEAIAHLFKNQINVKVLTGDNEIVTKRICQEVGIPANGFLLGADIEELSDEELTRELRKYHIFAKLTPMQKSRIIGLLKKAGHTVGFLGDGINDAPALRKADVGISVDTAADITKDASSVILLEKSLTVLNDAVMEGRNVFGNILKYLKMTASSNFGNVFSVLVASAFIPFLPMLSLHLLLQNLLYDFSQLTLPWDKMDRSFLKKPHQWEQKGMLRFILCIGPVSSIFDIATFLIMWFVFSANTVAEQALFHSGWFVVGLLTQTLVVHMIRTEKIPFIQSRAAAPVMIATLSVMALGIIIPFTGFGHSIGLVSLPGSYFPWLILILVGYMATMQLVKTMYIRKFREWI
;
A
#
# COMPACT_ATOMS: atom_id res chain seq x y z
N MET A 1 31.80 19.80 -8.69
CA MET A 1 31.91 18.64 -9.58
C MET A 1 30.53 18.13 -10.08
N LYS A 2 29.48 18.02 -9.24
CA LYS A 2 28.15 17.50 -9.64
C LYS A 2 27.47 18.28 -10.77
N LYS A 3 27.44 19.64 -10.73
CA LYS A 3 26.85 20.47 -11.82
C LYS A 3 27.57 20.32 -13.17
N LEU A 4 28.88 20.02 -13.17
CA LEU A 4 29.66 19.76 -14.37
C LEU A 4 29.33 18.39 -14.99
N HIS A 5 28.99 17.39 -14.18
CA HIS A 5 28.63 16.03 -14.65
C HIS A 5 27.29 16.03 -15.36
N VAL A 6 26.27 16.68 -14.78
CA VAL A 6 24.93 16.85 -15.39
C VAL A 6 25.01 17.63 -16.70
N LYS A 7 25.83 18.70 -16.76
CA LYS A 7 26.04 19.51 -17.97
C LYS A 7 26.74 18.73 -19.11
N LYS A 8 27.67 17.83 -18.74
CA LYS A 8 28.39 16.97 -19.70
C LYS A 8 27.50 15.86 -20.24
N GLN A 9 26.60 15.31 -19.44
CA GLN A 9 25.61 14.31 -19.84
C GLN A 9 24.54 14.89 -20.78
N GLY A 10 24.03 16.09 -20.46
CA GLY A 10 23.08 16.81 -21.33
C GLY A 10 23.66 17.09 -22.73
N ASN A 11 24.90 17.53 -22.80
CA ASN A 11 25.58 17.83 -24.08
C ASN A 11 25.76 16.58 -24.99
N ASN A 12 25.87 15.38 -24.41
CA ASN A 12 25.97 14.16 -25.20
C ASN A 12 24.60 13.70 -25.73
N LEU A 13 23.51 13.81 -24.93
CA LEU A 13 22.14 13.52 -25.37
C LEU A 13 21.70 14.47 -26.50
N LEU A 14 22.05 15.75 -26.41
CA LEU A 14 21.81 16.74 -27.47
C LEU A 14 22.48 16.36 -28.79
N LYS A 15 23.73 15.84 -28.75
CA LYS A 15 24.41 15.35 -29.96
C LYS A 15 23.70 14.13 -30.54
N GLU A 16 23.19 13.23 -29.68
CA GLU A 16 22.46 12.02 -30.11
C GLU A 16 21.08 12.35 -30.67
N SER A 17 20.42 13.41 -30.18
CA SER A 17 19.15 13.88 -30.77
C SER A 17 19.32 14.42 -32.21
N GLN A 18 20.47 15.08 -32.47
CA GLN A 18 20.76 15.67 -33.78
C GLN A 18 21.22 14.65 -34.81
N MET A 19 21.53 13.42 -34.44
CA MET A 19 21.92 12.36 -35.36
C MET A 19 20.69 11.73 -36.01
N GLY A 20 20.77 11.39 -37.30
CA GLY A 20 19.73 10.60 -37.94
C GLY A 20 19.66 9.17 -37.36
N LYS A 21 18.49 8.52 -37.50
CA LYS A 21 18.18 7.17 -36.97
C LYS A 21 19.31 6.16 -37.23
N GLY A 22 19.75 6.05 -38.50
CA GLY A 22 20.81 5.08 -38.87
C GLY A 22 22.14 5.30 -38.16
N LYS A 23 22.58 6.57 -38.02
CA LYS A 23 23.86 6.92 -37.38
C LYS A 23 23.84 6.65 -35.86
N VAL A 24 22.68 6.76 -35.20
CA VAL A 24 22.56 6.42 -33.79
C VAL A 24 22.67 4.91 -33.57
N LEU A 25 22.00 4.13 -34.40
CA LEU A 25 22.09 2.66 -34.35
C LEU A 25 23.51 2.17 -34.64
N GLU A 26 24.17 2.72 -35.70
CA GLU A 26 25.56 2.42 -36.04
C GLU A 26 26.52 2.79 -34.87
N LYS A 27 26.35 3.98 -34.27
CA LYS A 27 27.17 4.42 -33.11
C LYS A 27 27.04 3.48 -31.90
N LEU A 28 25.86 2.92 -31.71
CA LEU A 28 25.59 1.97 -30.62
C LEU A 28 25.92 0.52 -31.01
N GLY A 29 26.27 0.26 -32.26
CA GLY A 29 26.51 -1.09 -32.78
C GLY A 29 25.29 -1.99 -32.72
N VAL A 30 24.09 -1.43 -33.06
CA VAL A 30 22.82 -2.16 -32.93
C VAL A 30 22.13 -2.26 -34.29
N MET A 31 21.68 -3.45 -34.63
CA MET A 31 20.84 -3.70 -35.81
C MET A 31 19.34 -3.58 -35.48
N GLU A 32 18.46 -3.47 -36.46
CA GLU A 32 17.01 -3.44 -36.25
C GLU A 32 16.45 -4.74 -35.65
N THR A 33 17.23 -5.83 -35.68
CA THR A 33 16.94 -7.10 -34.99
C THR A 33 17.26 -7.08 -33.50
N GLY A 34 17.81 -5.96 -32.98
CA GLY A 34 18.22 -5.82 -31.58
C GLY A 34 19.56 -6.49 -31.26
N LEU A 35 19.96 -6.44 -30.01
CA LEU A 35 21.19 -7.01 -29.48
C LEU A 35 21.12 -8.54 -29.40
N THR A 36 22.25 -9.21 -29.53
CA THR A 36 22.39 -10.63 -29.23
C THR A 36 22.57 -10.84 -27.71
N ASN A 37 22.28 -12.05 -27.21
CA ASN A 37 22.43 -12.38 -25.79
C ASN A 37 23.88 -12.24 -25.30
N VAL A 38 24.87 -12.43 -26.15
CA VAL A 38 26.30 -12.25 -25.84
C VAL A 38 26.59 -10.77 -25.60
N GLU A 39 26.18 -9.91 -26.54
CA GLU A 39 26.36 -8.45 -26.43
C GLU A 39 25.63 -7.87 -25.20
N VAL A 40 24.43 -8.40 -24.87
CA VAL A 40 23.71 -8.01 -23.65
C VAL A 40 24.51 -8.35 -22.41
N THR A 41 25.11 -9.54 -22.35
CA THR A 41 25.91 -9.97 -21.18
C THR A 41 27.15 -9.10 -21.02
N GLU A 42 27.86 -8.78 -22.11
CA GLU A 42 28.99 -7.88 -22.11
C GLU A 42 28.63 -6.47 -21.66
N ARG A 43 27.53 -5.91 -22.21
CA ARG A 43 27.06 -4.57 -21.85
C ARG A 43 26.55 -4.50 -20.41
N LEU A 44 25.92 -5.56 -19.93
CA LEU A 44 25.48 -5.63 -18.52
C LEU A 44 26.68 -5.65 -17.56
N ALA A 45 27.76 -6.30 -17.95
CA ALA A 45 29.02 -6.29 -17.17
C ALA A 45 29.71 -4.91 -17.20
N GLU A 46 29.63 -4.19 -18.35
CA GLU A 46 30.25 -2.87 -18.52
C GLU A 46 29.45 -1.75 -17.85
N PHE A 47 28.12 -1.67 -18.08
CA PHE A 47 27.26 -0.56 -17.65
C PHE A 47 26.55 -0.85 -16.33
N GLY A 48 26.50 -2.09 -15.89
CA GLY A 48 25.74 -2.51 -14.71
C GLY A 48 24.22 -2.58 -14.96
N PRO A 49 23.44 -2.96 -13.93
CA PRO A 49 21.99 -3.04 -14.01
C PRO A 49 21.36 -1.64 -14.13
N ASN A 50 20.21 -1.56 -14.80
CA ASN A 50 19.45 -0.31 -14.97
C ASN A 50 18.74 0.09 -13.66
N GLN A 51 19.50 0.59 -12.69
CA GLN A 51 19.05 1.05 -11.38
C GLN A 51 19.58 2.45 -11.08
N THR A 52 18.71 3.38 -10.70
CA THR A 52 19.06 4.78 -10.41
C THR A 52 19.80 4.96 -9.08
N VAL A 53 19.49 4.12 -8.12
CA VAL A 53 20.18 4.04 -6.83
C VAL A 53 20.58 2.59 -6.65
N GLU A 54 21.87 2.31 -6.46
CA GLU A 54 22.27 1.02 -5.95
C GLU A 54 21.52 0.78 -4.64
N GLU A 55 20.49 -0.04 -4.65
CA GLU A 55 19.91 -0.59 -3.42
C GLU A 55 20.97 -1.52 -2.80
N ARG A 56 21.97 -0.93 -2.18
CA ARG A 56 22.99 -1.69 -1.45
C ARG A 56 22.26 -2.42 -0.34
N LYS A 57 22.25 -3.73 -0.38
CA LYS A 57 21.94 -4.55 0.79
C LYS A 57 22.73 -3.95 1.94
N VAL A 58 22.04 -3.47 2.96
CA VAL A 58 22.70 -2.95 4.15
C VAL A 58 23.61 -4.07 4.67
N SER A 59 24.93 -3.81 4.71
CA SER A 59 25.91 -4.79 5.17
C SER A 59 25.52 -5.30 6.56
N ASN A 60 25.59 -6.60 6.79
CA ASN A 60 25.33 -7.21 8.11
C ASN A 60 26.17 -6.54 9.21
N LEU A 61 27.40 -6.12 8.91
CA LEU A 61 28.24 -5.36 9.85
C LEU A 61 27.64 -3.99 10.20
N ARG A 62 27.06 -3.28 9.23
CA ARG A 62 26.41 -1.99 9.48
C ARG A 62 25.13 -2.18 10.30
N LEU A 63 24.35 -3.24 10.03
CA LEU A 63 23.17 -3.58 10.84
C LEU A 63 23.56 -3.96 12.27
N PHE A 64 24.66 -4.69 12.44
CA PHE A 64 25.21 -5.04 13.76
C PHE A 64 25.63 -3.77 14.53
N ILE A 65 26.42 -2.89 13.95
CA ILE A 65 26.83 -1.62 14.60
C ILE A 65 25.58 -0.77 14.93
N ARG A 66 24.60 -0.71 14.02
CA ARG A 66 23.37 0.05 14.23
C ARG A 66 22.52 -0.53 15.39
N ALA A 67 22.58 -1.84 15.62
CA ALA A 67 21.87 -2.48 16.73
C ALA A 67 22.41 -2.06 18.11
N PHE A 68 23.67 -1.62 18.19
CA PHE A 68 24.27 -1.07 19.41
C PHE A 68 24.10 0.45 19.55
N ASN A 69 23.49 1.12 18.58
CA ASN A 69 23.18 2.54 18.63
C ASN A 69 21.77 2.75 19.24
N ASP A 70 21.60 2.32 20.47
CA ASP A 70 20.36 2.39 21.24
C ASP A 70 20.61 3.12 22.57
N PRO A 71 19.72 4.06 22.96
CA PRO A 71 19.84 4.77 24.24
C PRO A 71 19.98 3.88 25.47
N PHE A 72 19.30 2.74 25.49
CA PHE A 72 19.40 1.75 26.56
C PHE A 72 20.83 1.19 26.70
N ILE A 73 21.42 0.80 25.57
CA ILE A 73 22.79 0.29 25.55
C ILE A 73 23.77 1.36 26.04
N TYR A 74 23.57 2.63 25.68
CA TYR A 74 24.43 3.72 26.16
C TYR A 74 24.32 3.93 27.67
N ILE A 75 23.13 3.80 28.23
CA ILE A 75 22.94 3.92 29.69
C ILE A 75 23.52 2.71 30.42
N LEU A 76 23.28 1.49 29.91
CA LEU A 76 23.95 0.31 30.45
C LEU A 76 25.47 0.44 30.40
N ALA A 77 26.03 0.98 29.30
CA ALA A 77 27.46 1.21 29.19
C ALA A 77 27.96 2.26 30.18
N MET A 78 27.19 3.34 30.40
CA MET A 78 27.50 4.33 31.43
C MET A 78 27.50 3.72 32.82
N LEU A 79 26.45 2.96 33.18
CA LEU A 79 26.34 2.27 34.44
C LEU A 79 27.44 1.24 34.63
N MET A 80 27.80 0.50 33.57
CA MET A 80 28.94 -0.45 33.58
C MET A 80 30.27 0.26 33.89
N VAL A 81 30.50 1.43 33.32
CA VAL A 81 31.71 2.23 33.60
C VAL A 81 31.72 2.69 35.03
N VAL A 82 30.61 3.17 35.58
CA VAL A 82 30.49 3.57 36.98
C VAL A 82 30.76 2.37 37.92
N SER A 83 30.15 1.22 37.63
CA SER A 83 30.31 0.00 38.41
C SER A 83 31.77 -0.48 38.41
N TYR A 84 32.44 -0.40 37.27
CA TYR A 84 33.88 -0.67 37.13
C TYR A 84 34.74 0.29 37.97
N LEU A 85 34.40 1.58 37.99
CA LEU A 85 35.13 2.60 38.76
C LEU A 85 34.89 2.49 40.27
N THR A 86 33.80 1.86 40.71
CA THR A 86 33.46 1.56 42.09
C THR A 86 33.93 0.18 42.57
N ASP A 87 34.72 -0.52 41.71
CA ASP A 87 35.30 -1.85 42.01
C ASP A 87 34.25 -2.99 42.08
N ASP A 88 33.04 -2.75 41.58
CA ASP A 88 31.97 -3.77 41.49
C ASP A 88 32.10 -4.57 40.18
N MET A 89 33.01 -5.54 40.14
CA MET A 89 33.28 -6.36 38.97
C MET A 89 32.11 -7.26 38.57
N GLU A 90 31.32 -7.71 39.54
CA GLU A 90 30.16 -8.60 39.27
C GLU A 90 29.07 -7.86 38.53
N ALA A 91 28.68 -6.68 38.98
CA ALA A 91 27.72 -5.84 38.25
C ALA A 91 28.26 -5.40 36.87
N THR A 92 29.56 -5.10 36.76
CA THR A 92 30.21 -4.75 35.49
C THR A 92 30.07 -5.86 34.46
N VAL A 93 30.37 -7.11 34.83
CA VAL A 93 30.27 -8.28 33.94
C VAL A 93 28.81 -8.52 33.50
N ILE A 94 27.90 -8.41 34.46
CA ILE A 94 26.46 -8.60 34.15
C ILE A 94 25.94 -7.54 33.17
N MET A 95 26.27 -6.28 33.39
CA MET A 95 25.87 -5.20 32.43
C MET A 95 26.50 -5.41 31.06
N ALA A 96 27.75 -5.88 30.99
CA ALA A 96 28.38 -6.23 29.71
C ALA A 96 27.62 -7.35 29.00
N LEU A 97 27.20 -8.40 29.73
CA LEU A 97 26.37 -9.48 29.16
C LEU A 97 24.99 -8.97 28.73
N MET A 98 24.37 -8.07 29.48
CA MET A 98 23.09 -7.44 29.09
C MET A 98 23.23 -6.60 27.82
N ILE A 99 24.29 -5.80 27.69
CA ILE A 99 24.61 -5.05 26.47
C ILE A 99 24.75 -5.98 25.27
N LEU A 100 25.50 -7.06 25.45
CA LEU A 100 25.73 -8.04 24.37
C LEU A 100 24.42 -8.74 23.96
N ALA A 101 23.64 -9.20 24.95
CA ALA A 101 22.33 -9.85 24.71
C ALA A 101 21.35 -8.93 23.97
N SER A 102 21.22 -7.68 24.42
CA SER A 102 20.37 -6.66 23.80
C SER A 102 20.81 -6.32 22.37
N GLY A 103 22.11 -6.12 22.18
CA GLY A 103 22.69 -5.84 20.86
C GLY A 103 22.52 -7.00 19.86
N ILE A 104 22.76 -8.24 20.29
CA ILE A 104 22.54 -9.44 19.45
C ILE A 104 21.06 -9.58 19.09
N LEU A 105 20.17 -9.41 20.03
CA LEU A 105 18.73 -9.48 19.80
C LEU A 105 18.27 -8.42 18.80
N GLY A 106 18.70 -7.17 18.99
CA GLY A 106 18.43 -6.05 18.10
C GLY A 106 18.95 -6.33 16.66
N PHE A 107 20.15 -6.90 16.54
CA PHE A 107 20.72 -7.29 15.25
C PHE A 107 19.89 -8.39 14.54
N ILE A 108 19.53 -9.47 15.25
CA ILE A 108 18.76 -10.58 14.66
C ILE A 108 17.42 -10.06 14.12
N GLN A 109 16.74 -9.20 14.87
CA GLN A 109 15.43 -8.70 14.52
C GLN A 109 15.48 -7.67 13.38
N THR A 110 16.40 -6.71 13.46
CA THR A 110 16.61 -5.73 12.39
C THR A 110 17.01 -6.43 11.08
N SER A 111 17.89 -7.43 11.15
CA SER A 111 18.30 -8.21 9.99
C SER A 111 17.12 -8.99 9.37
N ARG A 112 16.23 -9.57 10.19
CA ARG A 112 15.02 -10.26 9.69
C ARG A 112 14.03 -9.29 9.04
N ALA A 113 13.79 -8.13 9.64
CA ALA A 113 12.89 -7.10 9.12
C ALA A 113 13.41 -6.54 7.78
N GLU A 114 14.71 -6.23 7.69
CA GLU A 114 15.34 -5.75 6.44
C GLU A 114 15.27 -6.80 5.33
N ARG A 115 15.56 -8.07 5.62
CA ARG A 115 15.45 -9.15 4.61
C ARG A 115 14.02 -9.32 4.12
N ALA A 116 13.01 -9.26 5.00
CA ALA A 116 11.62 -9.33 4.61
C ALA A 116 11.20 -8.13 3.74
N SER A 117 11.61 -6.92 4.12
CA SER A 117 11.35 -5.71 3.34
C SER A 117 11.99 -5.78 1.94
N TYR A 118 13.24 -6.22 1.86
CA TYR A 118 13.95 -6.39 0.58
C TYR A 118 13.29 -7.45 -0.31
N ALA A 119 12.87 -8.58 0.25
CA ALA A 119 12.18 -9.63 -0.50
C ALA A 119 10.85 -9.14 -1.09
N LEU A 120 10.08 -8.35 -0.33
CA LEU A 120 8.80 -7.79 -0.78
C LEU A 120 8.97 -6.77 -1.91
N LYS A 121 9.95 -5.88 -1.80
CA LYS A 121 10.26 -4.90 -2.86
C LYS A 121 10.60 -5.58 -4.20
N ASN A 122 11.31 -6.70 -4.14
CA ASN A 122 11.69 -7.45 -5.35
C ASN A 122 10.55 -8.25 -5.97
N MET A 123 9.39 -8.40 -5.33
CA MET A 123 8.22 -9.07 -5.90
C MET A 123 7.50 -8.24 -6.96
N VAL A 124 7.65 -6.92 -6.93
CA VAL A 124 7.04 -5.99 -7.88
C VAL A 124 8.14 -5.28 -8.65
N LYS A 125 8.52 -5.83 -9.78
CA LYS A 125 9.45 -5.20 -10.73
C LYS A 125 8.73 -4.96 -12.04
N ASN A 126 8.91 -3.77 -12.61
CA ASN A 126 8.39 -3.46 -13.92
C ASN A 126 9.10 -4.31 -14.98
N ARG A 127 8.32 -4.74 -15.97
CA ARG A 127 8.81 -5.50 -17.13
C ARG A 127 8.72 -4.62 -18.36
N VAL A 128 9.60 -4.82 -19.30
CA VAL A 128 9.69 -4.03 -20.52
C VAL A 128 9.79 -4.94 -21.73
N ASN A 129 9.07 -4.62 -22.77
CA ASN A 129 9.16 -5.29 -24.06
C ASN A 129 10.43 -4.82 -24.78
N VAL A 130 11.33 -5.74 -25.06
CA VAL A 130 12.57 -5.47 -25.81
C VAL A 130 12.66 -6.37 -27.03
N ILE A 131 13.32 -5.89 -28.08
CA ILE A 131 13.61 -6.68 -29.25
C ILE A 131 15.07 -7.11 -29.16
N ARG A 132 15.31 -8.42 -29.01
CA ARG A 132 16.63 -9.06 -28.96
C ARG A 132 16.62 -10.28 -29.89
N ASN A 133 17.72 -10.54 -30.58
CA ASN A 133 17.83 -11.66 -31.53
C ASN A 133 16.68 -11.73 -32.58
N GLY A 134 16.10 -10.59 -32.94
CA GLY A 134 14.97 -10.51 -33.87
C GLY A 134 13.60 -10.91 -33.29
N SER A 135 13.53 -11.25 -32.01
CA SER A 135 12.29 -11.59 -31.32
C SER A 135 11.96 -10.54 -30.23
N MET A 136 10.67 -10.42 -29.90
CA MET A 136 10.20 -9.59 -28.79
C MET A 136 10.21 -10.41 -27.50
N ASP A 137 10.93 -9.94 -26.50
CA ASP A 137 11.07 -10.55 -25.20
C ASP A 137 10.59 -9.60 -24.09
N LEU A 138 9.86 -10.11 -23.11
CA LEU A 138 9.43 -9.36 -21.93
C LEU A 138 10.45 -9.57 -20.81
N ILE A 139 11.32 -8.58 -20.59
CA ILE A 139 12.40 -8.65 -19.58
C ILE A 139 12.15 -7.73 -18.38
N MET A 140 12.86 -7.96 -17.29
CA MET A 140 12.86 -7.06 -16.14
C MET A 140 13.57 -5.73 -16.49
N GLN A 141 13.03 -4.61 -16.02
CA GLN A 141 13.59 -3.27 -16.28
C GLN A 141 15.07 -3.14 -15.89
N ASP A 142 15.51 -3.84 -14.84
CA ASP A 142 16.90 -3.82 -14.38
C ASP A 142 17.89 -4.56 -15.31
N ALA A 143 17.37 -5.38 -16.22
CA ALA A 143 18.17 -6.11 -17.22
C ALA A 143 18.32 -5.36 -18.56
N ILE A 144 17.82 -4.12 -18.65
CA ILE A 144 17.99 -3.26 -19.83
C ILE A 144 19.40 -2.72 -19.88
N VAL A 145 20.00 -2.71 -21.06
CA VAL A 145 21.33 -2.18 -21.34
C VAL A 145 21.31 -1.11 -22.46
N PRO A 146 22.29 -0.19 -22.50
CA PRO A 146 22.42 0.72 -23.61
C PRO A 146 22.51 -0.03 -24.94
N GLY A 147 21.71 0.37 -25.92
CA GLY A 147 21.58 -0.30 -27.23
C GLY A 147 20.39 -1.24 -27.34
N ASP A 148 19.68 -1.58 -26.25
CA ASP A 148 18.42 -2.33 -26.37
C ASP A 148 17.39 -1.57 -27.18
N LEU A 149 16.63 -2.29 -28.02
CA LEU A 149 15.46 -1.79 -28.70
C LEU A 149 14.23 -2.07 -27.84
N ILE A 150 13.62 -1.02 -27.31
CA ILE A 150 12.40 -1.12 -26.50
C ILE A 150 11.17 -0.80 -27.33
N GLU A 151 10.08 -1.52 -27.10
CA GLU A 151 8.75 -1.18 -27.60
C GLU A 151 7.92 -0.59 -26.46
N ILE A 152 7.29 0.56 -26.74
CA ILE A 152 6.54 1.35 -25.78
C ILE A 152 5.14 1.62 -26.27
N SER A 153 4.17 1.59 -25.38
CA SER A 153 2.75 1.77 -25.63
C SER A 153 2.10 2.62 -24.55
N ALA A 154 0.90 3.12 -24.81
CA ALA A 154 0.14 3.89 -23.82
C ALA A 154 0.06 3.15 -22.47
N GLY A 155 0.42 3.85 -21.39
CA GLY A 155 0.47 3.33 -20.03
C GLY A 155 1.82 2.81 -19.56
N ASP A 156 2.80 2.69 -20.43
CA ASP A 156 4.16 2.31 -20.07
C ASP A 156 4.91 3.48 -19.43
N ILE A 157 5.82 3.15 -18.51
CA ILE A 157 6.84 4.10 -18.02
C ILE A 157 8.09 3.89 -18.84
N ILE A 158 8.68 4.99 -19.31
CA ILE A 158 9.95 4.96 -20.03
C ILE A 158 11.06 4.44 -19.10
N PRO A 159 11.66 3.28 -19.40
CA PRO A 159 12.51 2.57 -18.46
C PRO A 159 13.94 3.12 -18.38
N ALA A 160 14.36 3.89 -19.39
CA ALA A 160 15.72 4.40 -19.57
C ALA A 160 15.72 5.61 -20.49
N ASP A 161 16.79 6.40 -20.56
CA ASP A 161 16.88 7.46 -21.57
C ASP A 161 17.07 6.82 -22.95
N ALA A 162 16.20 7.15 -23.88
CA ALA A 162 16.13 6.49 -25.19
C ALA A 162 15.90 7.48 -26.34
N ARG A 163 16.21 7.01 -27.55
CA ARG A 163 15.99 7.73 -28.83
C ARG A 163 14.90 7.04 -29.62
N VAL A 164 13.87 7.78 -29.98
CA VAL A 164 12.75 7.29 -30.79
C VAL A 164 13.25 6.84 -32.18
N ILE A 165 12.86 5.63 -32.60
CA ILE A 165 13.16 5.02 -33.89
C ILE A 165 11.93 4.93 -34.79
N SER A 166 10.76 4.66 -34.16
CA SER A 166 9.45 4.72 -34.80
C SER A 166 8.43 5.25 -33.82
N ALA A 167 7.48 6.05 -34.25
CA ALA A 167 6.42 6.59 -33.43
C ALA A 167 5.13 6.71 -34.21
N THR A 168 4.00 6.42 -33.60
CA THR A 168 2.65 6.65 -34.13
C THR A 168 1.83 7.27 -33.02
N ASP A 169 1.45 8.54 -33.19
CA ASP A 169 0.67 9.34 -32.20
C ASP A 169 1.21 9.28 -30.78
N LEU A 170 2.54 9.28 -30.65
CA LEU A 170 3.23 9.07 -29.36
C LEU A 170 3.26 10.34 -28.53
N LEU A 171 2.44 10.40 -27.45
CA LEU A 171 2.39 11.50 -26.49
C LEU A 171 3.00 11.07 -25.16
N ILE A 172 3.96 11.85 -24.65
CA ILE A 172 4.69 11.58 -23.41
C ILE A 172 4.40 12.67 -22.39
N ASN A 173 4.04 12.27 -21.19
CA ASN A 173 3.96 13.15 -20.02
C ASN A 173 5.35 13.31 -19.41
N GLN A 174 5.92 14.50 -19.50
CA GLN A 174 7.22 14.85 -18.96
C GLN A 174 7.13 15.69 -17.68
N SER A 175 5.93 15.88 -17.11
CA SER A 175 5.68 16.75 -15.95
C SER A 175 6.54 16.42 -14.72
N ALA A 176 6.91 15.16 -14.54
CA ALA A 176 7.79 14.72 -13.45
C ALA A 176 9.21 15.32 -13.55
N LEU A 177 9.66 15.71 -14.75
CA LEU A 177 10.99 16.29 -15.00
C LEU A 177 10.95 17.80 -15.25
N THR A 178 9.94 18.26 -15.98
CA THR A 178 9.82 19.67 -16.41
C THR A 178 8.94 20.50 -15.51
N GLY A 179 8.02 19.89 -14.77
CA GLY A 179 6.97 20.55 -14.01
C GLY A 179 5.80 21.03 -14.87
N GLU A 180 5.86 20.87 -16.19
CA GLU A 180 4.82 21.29 -17.14
C GLU A 180 3.80 20.17 -17.35
N SER A 181 2.51 20.51 -17.32
CA SER A 181 1.42 19.55 -17.45
C SER A 181 1.04 19.22 -18.90
N ILE A 182 1.61 19.94 -19.88
CA ILE A 182 1.31 19.73 -21.30
C ILE A 182 2.11 18.53 -21.81
N PRO A 183 1.46 17.50 -22.38
CA PRO A 183 2.17 16.37 -22.97
C PRO A 183 3.01 16.78 -24.17
N ALA A 184 4.19 16.14 -24.30
CA ALA A 184 5.09 16.34 -25.42
C ALA A 184 4.84 15.26 -26.49
N GLU A 185 4.55 15.68 -27.72
CA GLU A 185 4.47 14.78 -28.86
C GLU A 185 5.87 14.37 -29.32
N LYS A 186 6.07 13.09 -29.66
CA LYS A 186 7.37 12.54 -30.01
C LYS A 186 7.41 11.97 -31.42
N PHE A 187 8.47 12.31 -32.15
CA PHE A 187 8.70 11.93 -33.53
C PHE A 187 10.06 11.25 -33.72
N VAL A 188 10.25 10.63 -34.90
CA VAL A 188 11.53 10.01 -35.24
C VAL A 188 12.60 11.07 -35.50
N GLU A 189 12.22 12.14 -36.20
CA GLU A 189 13.11 13.27 -36.52
C GLU A 189 12.81 14.46 -35.61
N ASP A 190 13.85 15.10 -35.14
CA ASP A 190 13.74 16.29 -34.31
C ASP A 190 13.57 17.51 -35.19
N LYS A 191 12.40 18.13 -35.12
CA LYS A 191 12.08 19.38 -35.84
C LYS A 191 12.09 20.61 -34.93
N SER A 192 12.39 20.38 -33.62
CA SER A 192 12.41 21.43 -32.62
C SER A 192 13.49 22.46 -32.88
N ALA A 193 13.11 23.72 -32.93
CA ALA A 193 14.03 24.85 -33.06
C ALA A 193 14.74 25.19 -31.75
N ASN A 194 14.27 24.64 -30.60
CA ASN A 194 14.76 24.98 -29.27
C ASN A 194 15.96 24.13 -28.90
N PRO A 195 17.03 24.71 -28.30
CA PRO A 195 18.19 23.96 -27.84
C PRO A 195 17.95 23.19 -26.54
N GLU A 196 16.82 23.37 -25.87
CA GLU A 196 16.58 22.70 -24.57
C GLU A 196 16.35 21.20 -24.75
N ILE A 197 16.92 20.43 -23.84
CA ILE A 197 16.96 18.96 -23.95
C ILE A 197 15.58 18.30 -23.84
N PHE A 198 14.67 18.87 -23.04
CA PHE A 198 13.32 18.34 -22.84
C PHE A 198 12.38 18.64 -23.98
N GLU A 199 12.67 19.63 -24.78
CA GLU A 199 11.88 20.00 -25.94
C GLU A 199 12.27 19.21 -27.19
N ARG A 200 13.27 18.32 -27.09
CA ARG A 200 13.64 17.43 -28.19
C ARG A 200 12.53 16.42 -28.45
N GLU A 201 11.98 16.46 -29.64
CA GLU A 201 10.82 15.65 -30.06
C GLU A 201 11.18 14.16 -30.23
N ASN A 202 12.45 13.83 -30.26
CA ASN A 202 12.92 12.47 -30.51
C ASN A 202 13.64 11.80 -29.30
N LEU A 203 13.68 12.46 -28.16
CA LEU A 203 14.24 11.90 -26.92
C LEU A 203 13.14 11.51 -25.95
N LEU A 204 13.35 10.38 -25.29
CA LEU A 204 12.56 9.86 -24.19
C LEU A 204 13.43 9.83 -22.93
N PHE A 205 12.85 10.18 -21.81
CA PHE A 205 13.55 10.26 -20.54
C PHE A 205 13.03 9.24 -19.55
N MET A 206 13.91 8.60 -18.82
CA MET A 206 13.57 7.65 -17.77
C MET A 206 12.57 8.26 -16.77
N GLY A 207 11.53 7.50 -16.42
CA GLY A 207 10.53 7.92 -15.44
C GLY A 207 9.41 8.81 -15.96
N THR A 208 9.36 9.08 -17.29
CA THR A 208 8.23 9.73 -17.95
C THR A 208 7.21 8.71 -18.44
N ASP A 209 5.96 9.12 -18.63
CA ASP A 209 4.83 8.23 -18.89
C ASP A 209 4.34 8.36 -20.33
N VAL A 210 4.01 7.24 -20.98
CA VAL A 210 3.35 7.23 -22.30
C VAL A 210 1.84 7.41 -22.10
N LEU A 211 1.29 8.54 -22.53
CA LEU A 211 -0.14 8.83 -22.43
C LEU A 211 -0.95 8.22 -23.56
N SER A 212 -0.44 8.27 -24.80
CA SER A 212 -1.11 7.70 -25.94
C SER A 212 -0.09 7.29 -27.01
N GLY A 213 -0.57 6.51 -28.00
CA GLY A 213 0.23 6.05 -29.11
C GLY A 213 1.15 4.88 -28.78
N HIS A 214 2.00 4.55 -29.72
CA HIS A 214 3.00 3.49 -29.57
C HIS A 214 4.26 3.84 -30.37
N GLY A 215 5.39 3.24 -30.00
CA GLY A 215 6.64 3.49 -30.70
C GLY A 215 7.75 2.52 -30.32
N ARG A 216 8.86 2.60 -31.05
CA ARG A 216 10.10 1.90 -30.73
C ARG A 216 11.19 2.91 -30.47
N ALA A 217 12.04 2.61 -29.51
CA ALA A 217 13.18 3.46 -29.17
C ALA A 217 14.43 2.61 -28.88
N VAL A 218 15.62 3.18 -29.13
CA VAL A 218 16.89 2.59 -28.71
C VAL A 218 17.35 3.23 -27.42
N VAL A 219 17.72 2.41 -26.47
CA VAL A 219 18.22 2.85 -25.15
C VAL A 219 19.59 3.48 -25.33
N LEU A 220 19.74 4.70 -24.88
CA LEU A 220 21.01 5.45 -24.89
C LEU A 220 21.77 5.31 -23.58
N ARG A 221 21.05 5.36 -22.46
CA ARG A 221 21.63 5.34 -21.10
C ARG A 221 20.71 4.66 -20.11
N THR A 222 21.34 4.04 -19.11
CA THR A 222 20.67 3.28 -18.06
C THR A 222 21.06 3.76 -16.66
N GLY A 223 20.21 3.50 -15.66
CA GLY A 223 20.50 3.66 -14.24
C GLY A 223 20.93 5.07 -13.83
N SER A 224 22.01 5.15 -13.09
CA SER A 224 22.55 6.43 -12.57
C SER A 224 23.08 7.37 -13.66
N SER A 225 23.31 6.85 -14.86
CA SER A 225 23.77 7.64 -16.02
C SER A 225 22.64 8.29 -16.80
N THR A 226 21.37 7.98 -16.50
CA THR A 226 20.19 8.66 -17.06
C THR A 226 20.07 10.07 -16.51
N PHE A 227 19.30 10.90 -17.21
CA PHE A 227 19.00 12.25 -16.73
C PHE A 227 18.32 12.22 -15.36
N PHE A 228 17.29 11.39 -15.19
CA PHE A 228 16.60 11.18 -13.92
C PHE A 228 17.52 10.64 -12.83
N GLY A 229 18.37 9.65 -13.13
CA GLY A 229 19.34 9.09 -12.19
C GLY A 229 20.31 10.15 -11.64
N SER A 230 20.75 11.08 -12.49
CA SER A 230 21.63 12.20 -12.10
C SER A 230 20.95 13.21 -11.16
N LEU A 231 19.63 13.41 -11.28
CA LEU A 231 18.82 14.25 -10.40
C LEU A 231 18.45 13.54 -9.08
N SER A 232 18.12 12.26 -9.12
CA SER A 232 17.72 11.46 -7.93
C SER A 232 18.81 11.41 -6.87
N ILE A 233 20.08 11.42 -7.28
CA ILE A 233 21.23 11.50 -6.37
C ILE A 233 21.26 12.85 -5.62
N ALA A 234 20.64 13.89 -6.17
CA ALA A 234 20.60 15.24 -5.58
C ALA A 234 19.36 15.48 -4.69
N ALA A 235 18.27 14.76 -4.94
CA ALA A 235 16.96 14.98 -4.32
C ALA A 235 16.56 13.81 -3.41
N THR A 236 17.33 13.53 -2.35
CA THR A 236 16.87 12.66 -1.27
C THR A 236 15.93 13.45 -0.36
N GLU A 237 14.81 13.94 -0.88
CA GLU A 237 13.75 14.50 -0.05
C GLU A 237 13.11 13.38 0.76
N ARG A 238 13.17 13.53 2.10
CA ARG A 238 12.45 12.67 3.02
C ARG A 238 10.95 12.86 2.77
N ARG A 239 10.24 11.79 2.42
CA ARG A 239 8.77 11.78 2.44
C ARG A 239 8.28 12.31 3.79
N GLY A 240 7.23 13.12 3.79
CA GLY A 240 6.62 13.64 5.01
C GLY A 240 6.11 12.51 5.90
N ASP A 241 6.06 12.75 7.23
CA ASP A 241 5.57 11.80 8.22
C ASP A 241 4.18 11.27 7.88
N THR A 242 4.01 9.98 7.91
CA THR A 242 2.70 9.31 7.74
C THR A 242 1.82 9.56 8.97
N SER A 243 0.51 9.28 8.88
CA SER A 243 -0.40 9.34 10.03
C SER A 243 0.06 8.43 11.18
N PHE A 244 0.70 7.32 10.83
CA PHE A 244 1.34 6.41 11.78
C PHE A 244 2.53 7.04 12.49
N ASP A 245 3.48 7.60 11.76
CA ASP A 245 4.67 8.23 12.35
C ASP A 245 4.28 9.35 13.30
N LYS A 246 3.26 10.13 12.94
CA LYS A 246 2.67 11.16 13.81
C LYS A 246 2.06 10.56 15.07
N GLY A 247 1.33 9.44 14.96
CA GLY A 247 0.73 8.73 16.10
C GLY A 247 1.78 8.19 17.06
N VAL A 248 2.79 7.49 16.56
CA VAL A 248 3.91 6.96 17.36
C VAL A 248 4.68 8.09 18.03
N LYS A 249 5.06 9.13 17.27
CA LYS A 249 5.75 10.31 17.84
C LYS A 249 4.93 10.98 18.94
N SER A 250 3.62 11.01 18.80
CA SER A 250 2.71 11.63 19.74
C SER A 250 2.67 10.86 21.08
N ILE A 251 2.63 9.53 21.03
CA ILE A 251 2.67 8.67 22.22
C ILE A 251 4.05 8.71 22.87
N SER A 252 5.12 8.62 22.09
CA SER A 252 6.48 8.77 22.59
C SER A 252 6.68 10.10 23.32
N LYS A 253 6.10 11.19 22.78
CA LYS A 253 6.13 12.52 23.41
C LYS A 253 5.34 12.54 24.73
N LEU A 254 4.19 11.86 24.80
CA LEU A 254 3.43 11.73 26.06
C LEU A 254 4.25 11.02 27.14
N LEU A 255 4.87 9.89 26.80
CA LEU A 255 5.72 9.14 27.74
C LEU A 255 6.96 9.94 28.16
N PHE A 256 7.55 10.69 27.22
CA PHE A 256 8.66 11.57 27.52
C PHE A 256 8.29 12.68 28.54
N TYR A 257 7.14 13.33 28.38
CA TYR A 257 6.67 14.30 29.36
C TYR A 257 6.43 13.67 30.73
N PHE A 258 5.86 12.47 30.74
CA PHE A 258 5.67 11.73 32.00
C PHE A 258 7.02 11.42 32.69
N MET A 259 8.01 10.98 31.94
CA MET A 259 9.38 10.74 32.41
C MET A 259 10.00 12.02 32.97
N MET A 260 9.88 13.15 32.26
CA MET A 260 10.44 14.45 32.68
C MET A 260 9.86 14.96 34.02
N VAL A 261 8.68 14.51 34.39
CA VAL A 261 8.06 14.86 35.69
C VAL A 261 8.44 13.86 36.76
N MET A 262 8.32 12.57 36.48
CA MET A 262 8.43 11.51 37.50
C MET A 262 9.88 11.23 37.95
N VAL A 263 10.83 11.26 36.98
CA VAL A 263 12.23 10.93 37.28
C VAL A 263 12.89 11.94 38.26
N PRO A 264 12.75 13.25 38.08
CA PRO A 264 13.24 14.24 39.05
C PRO A 264 12.60 14.08 40.43
N ILE A 265 11.30 13.75 40.50
CA ILE A 265 10.62 13.53 41.81
C ILE A 265 11.23 12.32 42.55
N VAL A 266 11.44 11.20 41.87
CA VAL A 266 12.06 10.00 42.41
C VAL A 266 13.50 10.29 42.86
N PHE A 267 14.27 11.01 42.03
CA PHE A 267 15.62 11.43 42.36
C PHE A 267 15.68 12.26 43.66
N MET A 268 14.83 13.29 43.74
CA MET A 268 14.76 14.17 44.90
C MET A 268 14.33 13.43 46.18
N ILE A 269 13.31 12.56 46.09
CA ILE A 269 12.83 11.82 47.25
C ILE A 269 13.95 10.87 47.75
N ASN A 270 14.58 10.10 46.88
CA ASN A 270 15.64 9.17 47.33
C ASN A 270 16.89 9.94 47.82
N GLY A 271 17.32 11.04 47.14
CA GLY A 271 18.44 11.85 47.60
C GLY A 271 18.24 12.47 48.99
N LEU A 272 17.02 13.01 49.24
CA LEU A 272 16.68 13.62 50.54
C LEU A 272 16.44 12.60 51.66
N MET A 273 15.78 11.47 51.35
CA MET A 273 15.39 10.48 52.36
C MET A 273 16.55 9.55 52.73
N LYS A 274 17.47 9.27 51.80
CA LYS A 274 18.54 8.27 51.97
C LYS A 274 19.93 8.86 52.07
N GLY A 275 20.13 10.12 51.66
CA GLY A 275 21.39 10.87 51.79
C GLY A 275 22.47 10.51 50.76
N ASP A 276 22.29 9.46 49.97
CA ASP A 276 23.18 9.09 48.88
C ASP A 276 22.66 9.59 47.51
N TRP A 277 23.20 10.73 47.05
CA TRP A 277 22.79 11.37 45.83
C TRP A 277 23.27 10.64 44.57
N LEU A 278 24.41 9.92 44.67
CA LEU A 278 24.94 9.18 43.53
C LEU A 278 24.06 7.95 43.25
N GLU A 279 23.75 7.18 44.28
CA GLU A 279 22.88 6.02 44.17
C GLU A 279 21.47 6.43 43.76
N ALA A 280 20.93 7.52 44.31
CA ALA A 280 19.66 8.10 43.90
C ALA A 280 19.65 8.53 42.42
N LEU A 281 20.75 9.06 41.89
CA LEU A 281 20.89 9.42 40.49
C LEU A 281 20.89 8.17 39.59
N LEU A 282 21.68 7.17 39.92
CA LEU A 282 21.75 5.92 39.15
C LEU A 282 20.41 5.20 39.13
N TYR A 283 19.72 5.22 40.26
CA TYR A 283 18.38 4.66 40.39
C TYR A 283 17.35 5.43 39.51
N ALA A 284 17.37 6.75 39.58
CA ALA A 284 16.48 7.59 38.77
C ALA A 284 16.73 7.41 37.29
N VAL A 285 17.99 7.28 36.86
CA VAL A 285 18.36 6.98 35.47
C VAL A 285 17.86 5.60 35.04
N ALA A 286 17.97 4.57 35.90
CA ALA A 286 17.43 3.25 35.60
C ALA A 286 15.91 3.26 35.39
N ILE A 287 15.19 4.05 36.21
CA ILE A 287 13.75 4.26 36.04
C ILE A 287 13.43 5.01 34.74
N ALA A 288 14.22 6.04 34.40
CA ALA A 288 14.04 6.78 33.14
C ALA A 288 14.12 5.86 31.92
N VAL A 289 15.08 4.92 31.94
CA VAL A 289 15.21 3.89 30.93
C VAL A 289 13.97 3.01 30.86
N GLY A 290 13.54 2.45 31.99
CA GLY A 290 12.36 1.58 32.03
C GLY A 290 11.06 2.27 31.59
N LEU A 291 11.00 3.63 31.61
CA LEU A 291 9.85 4.38 31.08
C LEU A 291 9.84 4.52 29.57
N THR A 292 10.96 4.34 28.90
CA THR A 292 11.03 4.46 27.44
C THR A 292 10.59 3.17 26.76
N PRO A 293 9.73 3.22 25.74
CA PRO A 293 9.31 2.02 25.01
C PRO A 293 10.38 1.60 23.99
N GLU A 294 11.48 1.05 24.46
CA GLU A 294 12.69 0.77 23.67
C GLU A 294 12.44 -0.21 22.54
N MET A 295 11.60 -1.22 22.77
CA MET A 295 11.26 -2.24 21.80
C MET A 295 10.24 -1.78 20.76
N LEU A 296 9.68 -0.56 20.86
CA LEU A 296 8.64 -0.07 19.97
C LEU A 296 9.03 -0.08 18.47
N PRO A 297 10.19 0.48 18.04
CA PRO A 297 10.57 0.45 16.64
C PRO A 297 10.71 -0.97 16.10
N MET A 298 11.21 -1.87 16.93
CA MET A 298 11.45 -3.26 16.61
C MET A 298 10.14 -4.05 16.49
N ILE A 299 9.22 -3.89 17.44
CA ILE A 299 7.91 -4.54 17.41
C ILE A 299 7.09 -4.04 16.23
N VAL A 300 7.13 -2.75 15.95
CA VAL A 300 6.49 -2.16 14.77
C VAL A 300 7.04 -2.80 13.49
N SER A 301 8.35 -2.79 13.31
CA SER A 301 9.00 -3.35 12.10
C SER A 301 8.69 -4.84 11.93
N THR A 302 8.72 -5.62 13.01
CA THR A 302 8.40 -7.06 13.00
C THR A 302 6.93 -7.31 12.67
N ASN A 303 6.00 -6.53 13.24
CA ASN A 303 4.58 -6.62 12.93
C ASN A 303 4.30 -6.31 11.46
N LEU A 304 4.89 -5.22 10.94
CA LEU A 304 4.71 -4.81 9.55
C LEU A 304 5.30 -5.86 8.59
N ALA A 305 6.53 -6.34 8.84
CA ALA A 305 7.16 -7.36 8.02
C ALA A 305 6.34 -8.66 8.01
N LYS A 306 5.87 -9.11 9.17
CA LYS A 306 5.01 -10.29 9.28
C LYS A 306 3.67 -10.09 8.58
N GLY A 307 3.04 -8.93 8.77
CA GLY A 307 1.80 -8.56 8.11
C GLY A 307 1.94 -8.59 6.60
N ALA A 308 3.02 -8.01 6.06
CA ALA A 308 3.31 -8.03 4.63
C ALA A 308 3.50 -9.45 4.09
N ILE A 309 4.20 -10.34 4.80
CA ILE A 309 4.35 -11.74 4.43
C ILE A 309 2.99 -12.46 4.43
N ASN A 310 2.15 -12.21 5.43
CA ASN A 310 0.82 -12.80 5.51
C ASN A 310 -0.09 -12.31 4.36
N MET A 311 -0.01 -11.01 4.03
CA MET A 311 -0.74 -10.41 2.91
C MET A 311 -0.26 -10.97 1.56
N SER A 312 1.04 -11.15 1.37
CA SER A 312 1.61 -11.76 0.16
C SER A 312 1.08 -13.18 -0.07
N LYS A 313 0.94 -13.99 0.99
CA LYS A 313 0.30 -15.33 0.92
C LYS A 313 -1.16 -15.26 0.49
N LYS A 314 -1.83 -14.13 0.74
CA LYS A 314 -3.20 -13.83 0.35
C LYS A 314 -3.29 -13.03 -0.95
N LYS A 315 -2.25 -13.08 -1.79
CA LYS A 315 -2.21 -12.41 -3.10
C LYS A 315 -2.22 -10.87 -3.03
N VAL A 316 -1.71 -10.28 -1.96
CA VAL A 316 -1.57 -8.83 -1.78
C VAL A 316 -0.11 -8.49 -1.56
N ILE A 317 0.46 -7.67 -2.44
CA ILE A 317 1.83 -7.18 -2.32
C ILE A 317 1.82 -5.75 -1.80
N MET A 318 2.57 -5.53 -0.74
CA MET A 318 2.76 -4.21 -0.15
C MET A 318 4.07 -3.59 -0.69
N LYS A 319 3.99 -2.55 -1.49
CA LYS A 319 5.16 -1.79 -1.95
C LYS A 319 5.76 -0.96 -0.81
N GLU A 320 4.92 -0.47 0.09
CA GLU A 320 5.29 0.30 1.27
C GLU A 320 4.73 -0.36 2.53
N LEU A 321 5.60 -0.68 3.50
CA LEU A 321 5.16 -1.32 4.75
C LEU A 321 4.22 -0.44 5.57
N SER A 322 4.37 0.90 5.51
CA SER A 322 3.48 1.86 6.16
C SER A 322 2.04 1.78 5.67
N ALA A 323 1.82 1.37 4.42
CA ALA A 323 0.47 1.21 3.85
C ALA A 323 -0.34 0.09 4.53
N ILE A 324 0.31 -0.88 5.20
CA ILE A 324 -0.37 -1.94 5.97
C ILE A 324 -1.27 -1.36 7.06
N GLN A 325 -0.83 -0.30 7.69
CA GLN A 325 -1.60 0.33 8.76
C GLN A 325 -2.74 1.17 8.21
N ASN A 326 -2.47 1.91 7.15
CA ASN A 326 -3.47 2.73 6.48
C ASN A 326 -4.60 1.85 5.91
N ILE A 327 -4.27 0.67 5.32
CA ILE A 327 -5.30 -0.27 4.85
C ILE A 327 -6.14 -0.81 6.00
N GLY A 328 -5.55 -1.04 7.18
CA GLY A 328 -6.27 -1.43 8.40
C GLY A 328 -7.15 -0.33 8.97
N ALA A 329 -6.73 0.93 8.86
CA ALA A 329 -7.46 2.11 9.32
C ALA A 329 -8.49 2.62 8.30
N MET A 330 -8.52 2.08 7.08
CA MET A 330 -9.40 2.51 6.00
C MET A 330 -10.87 2.40 6.39
N ASP A 331 -11.60 3.51 6.26
CA ASP A 331 -13.03 3.63 6.49
C ASP A 331 -13.82 3.98 5.21
N ILE A 332 -13.14 4.53 4.19
CA ILE A 332 -13.71 4.77 2.86
C ILE A 332 -12.85 4.10 1.80
N LEU A 333 -13.50 3.29 0.96
CA LEU A 333 -12.93 2.77 -0.27
C LEU A 333 -13.56 3.49 -1.45
N CYS A 334 -12.77 4.25 -2.18
CA CYS A 334 -13.12 4.76 -3.49
C CYS A 334 -12.65 3.76 -4.56
N THR A 335 -13.47 3.46 -5.53
CA THR A 335 -13.15 2.49 -6.58
C THR A 335 -13.61 2.99 -7.95
N ASP A 336 -12.85 2.69 -9.00
CA ASP A 336 -13.40 2.83 -10.34
C ASP A 336 -14.44 1.71 -10.59
N LYS A 337 -15.29 1.89 -11.59
CA LYS A 337 -16.32 0.93 -11.99
C LYS A 337 -15.72 -0.18 -12.83
N THR A 338 -15.10 0.22 -13.96
CA THR A 338 -14.65 -0.69 -15.02
C THR A 338 -13.48 -1.53 -14.54
N GLY A 339 -13.51 -2.82 -14.86
CA GLY A 339 -12.47 -3.75 -14.48
C GLY A 339 -12.38 -4.06 -12.98
N THR A 340 -12.97 -3.25 -12.11
CA THR A 340 -12.96 -3.45 -10.65
C THR A 340 -14.25 -4.10 -10.15
N LEU A 341 -15.39 -3.47 -10.36
CA LEU A 341 -16.72 -4.02 -10.04
C LEU A 341 -17.19 -4.97 -11.12
N THR A 342 -16.77 -4.72 -12.36
CA THR A 342 -17.12 -5.46 -13.57
C THR A 342 -15.94 -6.27 -14.10
N GLU A 343 -16.22 -7.22 -14.98
CA GLU A 343 -15.19 -7.95 -15.72
C GLU A 343 -14.57 -7.02 -16.80
N ASP A 344 -13.28 -7.20 -17.11
CA ASP A 344 -12.62 -6.46 -18.22
C ASP A 344 -13.04 -6.97 -19.60
N LYS A 345 -14.19 -7.62 -19.68
CA LYS A 345 -14.73 -8.19 -20.92
C LYS A 345 -16.09 -7.60 -21.16
N LEU A 346 -16.28 -7.01 -22.32
CA LEU A 346 -17.62 -6.67 -22.79
C LEU A 346 -18.28 -7.92 -23.39
N GLU A 347 -19.54 -8.11 -23.11
CA GLU A 347 -20.34 -9.16 -23.70
C GLU A 347 -21.31 -8.58 -24.70
N LEU A 348 -21.31 -9.08 -25.94
CA LEU A 348 -22.32 -8.74 -26.94
C LEU A 348 -23.63 -9.48 -26.57
N ILE A 349 -24.63 -8.75 -26.09
CA ILE A 349 -25.91 -9.28 -25.62
C ILE A 349 -27.08 -9.00 -26.57
N LYS A 350 -26.95 -8.01 -27.46
CA LYS A 350 -27.96 -7.69 -28.46
C LYS A 350 -27.30 -7.40 -29.81
N TYR A 351 -27.92 -7.87 -30.87
CA TYR A 351 -27.61 -7.52 -32.26
C TYR A 351 -28.95 -7.42 -32.99
N ILE A 352 -29.36 -6.19 -33.25
CA ILE A 352 -30.71 -5.87 -33.73
C ILE A 352 -30.67 -5.07 -34.98
N ASP A 353 -31.71 -5.21 -35.83
CA ASP A 353 -31.89 -4.41 -37.03
C ASP A 353 -32.55 -3.04 -36.73
N SER A 354 -32.90 -2.31 -37.78
CA SER A 354 -33.53 -0.99 -37.68
C SER A 354 -34.95 -1.01 -37.09
N ALA A 355 -35.59 -2.17 -36.94
CA ALA A 355 -36.89 -2.32 -36.29
C ALA A 355 -36.79 -2.80 -34.81
N GLY A 356 -35.55 -3.06 -34.35
CA GLY A 356 -35.31 -3.56 -33.01
C GLY A 356 -35.37 -5.09 -32.86
N GLU A 357 -35.52 -5.82 -33.96
CA GLU A 357 -35.58 -7.29 -34.00
C GLU A 357 -34.18 -7.91 -34.09
N THR A 358 -33.98 -9.06 -33.50
CA THR A 358 -32.68 -9.78 -33.54
C THR A 358 -32.29 -10.14 -34.96
N SER A 359 -31.10 -9.76 -35.40
CA SER A 359 -30.64 -9.92 -36.78
C SER A 359 -29.22 -10.52 -36.90
N GLU A 360 -29.15 -11.79 -37.28
CA GLU A 360 -27.91 -12.49 -37.60
C GLU A 360 -27.12 -11.81 -38.71
N ARG A 361 -27.80 -11.07 -39.59
CA ARG A 361 -27.18 -10.31 -40.69
C ARG A 361 -26.35 -9.14 -40.13
N VAL A 362 -26.87 -8.42 -39.16
CA VAL A 362 -26.13 -7.36 -38.45
C VAL A 362 -24.93 -7.95 -37.73
N LEU A 363 -25.08 -9.08 -37.07
CA LEU A 363 -23.99 -9.77 -36.40
C LEU A 363 -22.89 -10.21 -37.39
N LYS A 364 -23.23 -10.78 -38.54
CA LYS A 364 -22.27 -11.17 -39.56
C LYS A 364 -21.52 -9.98 -40.15
N MET A 365 -22.18 -8.84 -40.42
CA MET A 365 -21.52 -7.63 -40.86
C MET A 365 -20.55 -7.10 -39.82
N ALA A 366 -20.98 -7.02 -38.56
CA ALA A 366 -20.11 -6.61 -37.48
C ALA A 366 -18.91 -7.53 -37.31
N TYR A 367 -19.13 -8.84 -37.44
CA TYR A 367 -18.07 -9.85 -37.41
C TYR A 367 -17.02 -9.61 -38.52
N LEU A 368 -17.44 -9.44 -39.76
CA LEU A 368 -16.53 -9.17 -40.88
C LEU A 368 -15.71 -7.90 -40.64
N ASN A 369 -16.34 -6.83 -40.15
CA ASN A 369 -15.65 -5.60 -39.82
C ASN A 369 -14.59 -5.83 -38.71
N SER A 370 -14.94 -6.48 -37.61
CA SER A 370 -14.01 -6.74 -36.51
C SER A 370 -12.95 -7.79 -36.83
N TYR A 371 -13.26 -8.78 -37.67
CA TYR A 371 -12.33 -9.84 -38.08
C TYR A 371 -11.21 -9.32 -39.00
N PHE A 372 -11.57 -8.53 -39.99
CA PHE A 372 -10.64 -8.02 -40.99
C PHE A 372 -9.96 -6.68 -40.63
N GLN A 373 -10.37 -6.06 -39.52
CA GLN A 373 -9.68 -4.88 -38.98
C GLN A 373 -8.21 -5.19 -38.68
N THR A 374 -7.28 -4.31 -39.14
CA THR A 374 -5.85 -4.41 -38.81
C THR A 374 -5.51 -3.63 -37.51
N GLY A 375 -4.38 -3.98 -36.90
CA GLY A 375 -3.93 -3.36 -35.69
C GLY A 375 -4.57 -3.92 -34.42
N TRP A 376 -4.64 -3.10 -33.40
CA TRP A 376 -5.20 -3.51 -32.08
C TRP A 376 -6.72 -3.67 -32.17
N LYS A 377 -7.19 -4.90 -31.95
CA LYS A 377 -8.62 -5.19 -31.77
C LYS A 377 -9.04 -4.79 -30.37
N ASN A 378 -10.01 -3.91 -30.25
CA ASN A 378 -10.51 -3.45 -28.97
C ASN A 378 -11.44 -4.49 -28.32
N VAL A 379 -11.86 -4.24 -27.07
CA VAL A 379 -12.72 -5.16 -26.31
C VAL A 379 -14.06 -5.42 -27.01
N LEU A 380 -14.61 -4.44 -27.73
CA LEU A 380 -15.84 -4.59 -28.52
C LEU A 380 -15.64 -5.56 -29.69
N ASP A 381 -14.49 -5.47 -30.36
CA ASP A 381 -14.16 -6.39 -31.45
C ASP A 381 -14.04 -7.82 -31.00
N HIS A 382 -13.35 -8.03 -29.87
CA HIS A 382 -13.24 -9.37 -29.28
C HIS A 382 -14.61 -9.95 -28.89
N ALA A 383 -15.52 -9.12 -28.35
CA ALA A 383 -16.87 -9.54 -27.98
C ALA A 383 -17.71 -9.94 -29.20
N VAL A 384 -17.51 -9.26 -30.34
CA VAL A 384 -18.19 -9.60 -31.61
C VAL A 384 -17.59 -10.89 -32.21
N ILE A 385 -16.27 -11.00 -32.28
CA ILE A 385 -15.56 -12.15 -32.85
C ILE A 385 -15.90 -13.44 -32.08
N ALA A 386 -16.04 -13.35 -30.76
CA ALA A 386 -16.36 -14.50 -29.89
C ALA A 386 -17.77 -15.10 -30.16
N LYS A 387 -18.64 -14.46 -30.93
CA LYS A 387 -20.01 -14.91 -31.22
C LYS A 387 -20.14 -15.80 -32.44
N LEU A 388 -19.19 -15.77 -33.35
CA LEU A 388 -19.24 -16.51 -34.62
C LEU A 388 -17.88 -17.17 -34.91
N ASP A 389 -17.90 -18.25 -35.70
CA ASP A 389 -16.71 -18.99 -36.09
C ASP A 389 -16.01 -18.34 -37.32
N GLU A 390 -14.73 -18.63 -37.48
CA GLU A 390 -13.91 -18.14 -38.61
C GLU A 390 -14.47 -18.52 -40.00
N SER A 391 -15.25 -19.59 -40.10
CA SER A 391 -15.96 -19.99 -41.29
C SER A 391 -16.87 -18.89 -41.87
N THR A 392 -17.31 -17.95 -41.01
CA THR A 392 -18.15 -16.81 -41.42
C THR A 392 -17.41 -15.85 -42.36
N ALA A 393 -16.09 -15.77 -42.27
CA ALA A 393 -15.24 -14.90 -43.11
C ALA A 393 -14.65 -15.63 -44.31
N ALA A 394 -14.82 -16.94 -44.46
CA ALA A 394 -14.15 -17.77 -45.47
C ALA A 394 -14.40 -17.36 -46.90
N ASP A 395 -15.58 -16.84 -47.21
CA ASP A 395 -15.95 -16.37 -48.55
C ASP A 395 -15.59 -14.91 -48.83
N TRP A 396 -15.03 -14.22 -47.83
CA TRP A 396 -14.72 -12.79 -47.93
C TRP A 396 -13.21 -12.54 -47.92
N LYS A 397 -12.77 -11.54 -48.61
CA LYS A 397 -11.38 -11.08 -48.66
C LYS A 397 -11.35 -9.57 -48.33
N LYS A 398 -10.42 -9.17 -47.47
CA LYS A 398 -10.16 -7.76 -47.25
C LYS A 398 -9.51 -7.10 -48.44
N VAL A 399 -10.05 -5.97 -48.89
CA VAL A 399 -9.51 -5.15 -49.96
C VAL A 399 -9.18 -3.72 -49.57
N GLY A 400 -9.68 -3.25 -48.40
CA GLY A 400 -9.35 -1.93 -47.88
C GLY A 400 -9.74 -1.73 -46.41
N GLU A 401 -9.27 -0.65 -45.83
CA GLU A 401 -9.64 -0.23 -44.46
C GLU A 401 -9.51 1.29 -44.32
N ILE A 402 -10.45 1.90 -43.63
CA ILE A 402 -10.39 3.27 -43.17
C ILE A 402 -10.32 3.22 -41.64
N PRO A 403 -9.12 3.49 -41.03
CA PRO A 403 -8.91 3.31 -39.60
C PRO A 403 -9.83 4.19 -38.75
N PHE A 404 -10.00 3.83 -37.50
CA PHE A 404 -10.74 4.62 -36.52
C PHE A 404 -10.09 6.01 -36.37
N ASN A 405 -10.95 7.02 -36.27
CA ASN A 405 -10.52 8.37 -35.93
C ASN A 405 -11.46 8.98 -34.92
N PHE A 406 -10.92 9.69 -33.92
CA PHE A 406 -11.67 10.26 -32.80
C PHE A 406 -12.67 11.35 -33.25
N ASP A 407 -12.37 12.10 -34.28
CA ASP A 407 -13.29 13.14 -34.81
C ASP A 407 -14.49 12.52 -35.52
N ARG A 408 -14.27 11.44 -36.27
CA ARG A 408 -15.31 10.72 -37.03
C ARG A 408 -16.03 9.66 -36.16
N ARG A 409 -15.44 9.18 -35.07
CA ARG A 409 -15.90 8.11 -34.15
C ARG A 409 -16.43 6.87 -34.87
N ARG A 410 -15.84 6.51 -36.02
CA ARG A 410 -16.17 5.34 -36.82
C ARG A 410 -14.96 4.73 -37.52
N LEU A 411 -15.11 3.46 -37.88
CA LEU A 411 -14.11 2.64 -38.56
C LEU A 411 -14.79 1.84 -39.67
N SER A 412 -14.18 1.79 -40.84
CA SER A 412 -14.69 1.05 -41.97
C SER A 412 -13.70 0.00 -42.46
N VAL A 413 -14.21 -1.18 -42.77
CA VAL A 413 -13.47 -2.24 -43.46
C VAL A 413 -14.15 -2.53 -44.80
N VAL A 414 -13.35 -2.63 -45.83
CA VAL A 414 -13.83 -2.98 -47.16
C VAL A 414 -13.50 -4.44 -47.43
N VAL A 415 -14.54 -5.23 -47.65
CA VAL A 415 -14.46 -6.66 -47.93
C VAL A 415 -15.08 -7.00 -49.30
N GLU A 416 -14.55 -8.00 -49.96
CA GLU A 416 -14.99 -8.44 -51.29
C GLU A 416 -15.26 -9.92 -51.27
N ASN A 417 -16.32 -10.32 -51.96
CA ASN A 417 -16.61 -11.70 -52.30
C ASN A 417 -16.80 -11.85 -53.84
N ARG A 418 -17.24 -13.01 -54.28
CA ARG A 418 -17.47 -13.27 -55.74
C ARG A 418 -18.59 -12.43 -56.36
N ALA A 419 -19.49 -11.83 -55.55
CA ALA A 419 -20.68 -11.14 -56.01
C ALA A 419 -20.56 -9.61 -55.90
N GLU A 420 -19.90 -9.12 -54.83
CA GLU A 420 -19.90 -7.69 -54.51
C GLU A 420 -18.66 -7.28 -53.69
N THR A 421 -18.33 -5.99 -53.75
CA THR A 421 -17.46 -5.31 -52.77
C THR A 421 -18.37 -4.57 -51.78
N ARG A 422 -18.08 -4.71 -50.46
CA ARG A 422 -18.87 -4.06 -49.41
C ARG A 422 -17.98 -3.33 -48.44
N MET A 423 -18.27 -2.05 -48.26
CA MET A 423 -17.71 -1.27 -47.15
C MET A 423 -18.62 -1.42 -45.94
N ILE A 424 -18.12 -1.95 -44.82
CA ILE A 424 -18.84 -2.14 -43.57
C ILE A 424 -18.24 -1.19 -42.55
N THR A 425 -19.07 -0.32 -41.97
CA THR A 425 -18.68 0.71 -41.01
C THR A 425 -19.36 0.47 -39.67
N LYS A 426 -18.60 0.55 -38.59
CA LYS A 426 -19.13 0.57 -37.24
C LYS A 426 -18.70 1.85 -36.52
N GLY A 427 -19.58 2.40 -35.68
CA GLY A 427 -19.30 3.65 -34.98
C GLY A 427 -20.34 4.04 -33.97
N ALA A 428 -20.15 5.21 -33.34
CA ALA A 428 -21.10 5.78 -32.43
C ALA A 428 -22.42 6.10 -33.13
N VAL A 429 -23.54 5.85 -32.43
CA VAL A 429 -24.89 5.93 -33.03
C VAL A 429 -25.16 7.29 -33.64
N GLU A 430 -24.84 8.36 -32.92
CA GLU A 430 -25.10 9.74 -33.36
C GLU A 430 -24.35 10.03 -34.65
N GLU A 431 -23.04 9.78 -34.72
CA GLU A 431 -22.18 10.03 -35.86
C GLU A 431 -22.53 9.10 -37.06
N MET A 432 -22.96 7.88 -36.81
CA MET A 432 -23.37 6.97 -37.86
C MET A 432 -24.67 7.40 -38.51
N LEU A 433 -25.66 7.87 -37.75
CA LEU A 433 -26.95 8.34 -38.29
C LEU A 433 -26.81 9.62 -39.11
N THR A 434 -25.75 10.42 -38.92
CA THR A 434 -25.50 11.59 -39.78
C THR A 434 -25.08 11.22 -41.21
N VAL A 435 -24.38 10.08 -41.39
CA VAL A 435 -23.88 9.61 -42.70
C VAL A 435 -24.79 8.59 -43.38
N CYS A 436 -25.83 8.12 -42.65
CA CYS A 436 -26.80 7.20 -43.21
C CYS A 436 -27.99 7.95 -43.84
N THR A 437 -28.31 7.58 -45.07
CA THR A 437 -29.47 8.08 -45.84
C THR A 437 -30.52 7.01 -46.07
N HIS A 438 -30.18 5.74 -45.84
CA HIS A 438 -31.04 4.59 -46.04
C HIS A 438 -30.99 3.66 -44.82
N LYS A 439 -32.05 2.89 -44.62
CA LYS A 439 -32.14 1.81 -43.65
C LYS A 439 -32.46 0.47 -44.30
N GLU A 440 -31.99 -0.61 -43.71
CA GLU A 440 -32.36 -1.97 -44.11
C GLU A 440 -33.32 -2.56 -43.10
N PHE A 441 -34.40 -3.15 -43.60
CA PHE A 441 -35.34 -3.95 -42.80
C PHE A 441 -35.79 -5.17 -43.60
N GLY A 442 -35.64 -6.36 -43.04
CA GLY A 442 -36.03 -7.64 -43.72
C GLY A 442 -35.35 -7.90 -45.01
N GLY A 443 -34.17 -7.29 -45.29
CA GLY A 443 -33.45 -7.34 -46.57
C GLY A 443 -33.87 -6.30 -47.59
N ALA A 444 -34.91 -5.50 -47.33
CA ALA A 444 -35.33 -4.38 -48.18
C ALA A 444 -34.67 -3.08 -47.72
N VAL A 445 -34.15 -2.29 -48.68
CA VAL A 445 -33.52 -0.99 -48.41
C VAL A 445 -34.54 0.11 -48.72
N SER A 446 -34.75 1.01 -47.77
CA SER A 446 -35.61 2.20 -47.91
C SER A 446 -34.90 3.48 -47.46
N THR A 447 -35.37 4.63 -47.91
CA THR A 447 -34.84 5.91 -47.45
C THR A 447 -35.08 6.11 -45.95
N LEU A 448 -34.14 6.73 -45.28
CA LEU A 448 -34.21 7.01 -43.83
C LEU A 448 -34.62 8.49 -43.66
N SER A 449 -35.84 8.71 -43.13
CA SER A 449 -36.36 10.06 -42.84
C SER A 449 -35.77 10.57 -41.48
N GLU A 450 -35.83 11.90 -41.28
CA GLU A 450 -35.38 12.49 -40.00
C GLU A 450 -36.23 12.04 -38.77
N SER A 451 -37.53 11.77 -38.98
CA SER A 451 -38.39 11.17 -37.91
C SER A 451 -37.90 9.80 -37.52
N GLU A 452 -37.55 8.95 -38.51
CA GLU A 452 -37.05 7.62 -38.24
C GLU A 452 -35.65 7.62 -37.61
N LYS A 453 -34.80 8.60 -37.96
CA LYS A 453 -33.53 8.78 -37.25
C LYS A 453 -33.74 9.08 -35.77
N SER A 454 -34.71 9.93 -35.44
CA SER A 454 -35.08 10.24 -34.03
C SER A 454 -35.60 9.00 -33.32
N GLU A 455 -36.45 8.20 -33.95
CA GLU A 455 -36.95 6.94 -33.38
C GLU A 455 -35.82 5.95 -33.08
N LEU A 456 -34.85 5.80 -34.00
CA LEU A 456 -33.67 4.96 -33.80
C LEU A 456 -32.79 5.48 -32.68
N GLN A 457 -32.60 6.80 -32.53
CA GLN A 457 -31.90 7.42 -31.41
C GLN A 457 -32.60 7.14 -30.09
N ASP A 458 -33.94 7.27 -30.02
CA ASP A 458 -34.72 7.00 -28.83
C ASP A 458 -34.63 5.53 -28.42
N MET A 459 -34.69 4.60 -29.38
CA MET A 459 -34.49 3.17 -29.15
C MET A 459 -33.08 2.89 -28.56
N CYS A 460 -32.04 3.49 -29.11
CA CYS A 460 -30.68 3.36 -28.60
C CYS A 460 -30.53 4.01 -27.24
N ALA A 461 -31.17 5.15 -27.00
CA ALA A 461 -31.19 5.82 -25.70
C ALA A 461 -31.88 4.97 -24.62
N GLU A 462 -32.98 4.25 -24.97
CA GLU A 462 -33.64 3.30 -24.05
C GLU A 462 -32.72 2.12 -23.71
N MET A 463 -32.01 1.55 -24.70
CA MET A 463 -30.99 0.52 -24.44
C MET A 463 -29.87 1.06 -23.55
N ASN A 464 -29.39 2.29 -23.79
CA ASN A 464 -28.38 2.94 -22.95
C ASN A 464 -28.91 3.16 -21.52
N ARG A 465 -30.19 3.60 -21.35
CA ARG A 465 -30.83 3.70 -20.02
C ARG A 465 -30.90 2.35 -19.29
N SER A 466 -31.03 1.27 -20.07
CA SER A 466 -30.99 -0.08 -19.52
C SER A 466 -29.56 -0.62 -19.26
N GLY A 467 -28.53 0.22 -19.39
CA GLY A 467 -27.13 -0.14 -19.11
C GLY A 467 -26.44 -0.91 -20.23
N ILE A 468 -26.97 -0.85 -21.46
CA ILE A 468 -26.40 -1.49 -22.64
C ILE A 468 -25.67 -0.42 -23.46
N ARG A 469 -24.38 -0.57 -23.70
CA ARG A 469 -23.62 0.30 -24.60
C ARG A 469 -23.94 -0.05 -26.04
N VAL A 470 -24.40 0.91 -26.82
CA VAL A 470 -24.85 0.67 -28.19
C VAL A 470 -23.85 1.26 -29.20
N ILE A 471 -23.52 0.51 -30.24
CA ILE A 471 -22.84 0.99 -31.45
C ILE A 471 -23.68 0.63 -32.68
N ALA A 472 -23.60 1.49 -33.71
CA ALA A 472 -24.29 1.27 -34.96
C ALA A 472 -23.42 0.55 -36.00
N VAL A 473 -24.04 -0.23 -36.85
CA VAL A 473 -23.43 -0.90 -38.00
C VAL A 473 -24.13 -0.47 -39.26
N ALA A 474 -23.37 0.05 -40.20
CA ALA A 474 -23.86 0.45 -41.51
C ALA A 474 -22.97 -0.12 -42.64
N TYR A 475 -23.47 -0.14 -43.83
CA TYR A 475 -22.73 -0.64 -44.96
C TYR A 475 -23.05 0.16 -46.25
N LYS A 476 -22.16 0.03 -47.24
CA LYS A 476 -22.35 0.49 -48.59
C LYS A 476 -21.88 -0.60 -49.56
N THR A 477 -22.64 -0.89 -50.59
CA THR A 477 -22.32 -1.94 -51.60
C THR A 477 -21.80 -1.31 -52.88
N GLY A 478 -20.80 -1.93 -53.48
CA GLY A 478 -20.24 -1.58 -54.77
C GLY A 478 -20.00 -2.80 -55.66
N LYS A 479 -19.58 -2.56 -56.86
CA LYS A 479 -19.23 -3.62 -57.84
C LYS A 479 -17.92 -4.28 -57.41
N VAL A 480 -17.72 -5.54 -57.81
CA VAL A 480 -16.45 -6.26 -57.56
C VAL A 480 -15.27 -5.45 -58.09
N GLY A 481 -14.26 -5.25 -57.23
CA GLY A 481 -13.09 -4.44 -57.59
C GLY A 481 -13.23 -2.92 -57.37
N GLU A 482 -14.36 -2.45 -56.84
CA GLU A 482 -14.57 -1.03 -56.54
C GLU A 482 -13.77 -0.61 -55.28
N ALA A 483 -12.97 0.43 -55.42
CA ALA A 483 -12.19 0.97 -54.33
C ALA A 483 -13.01 2.02 -53.58
N PHE A 484 -13.09 1.85 -52.24
CA PHE A 484 -13.72 2.81 -51.33
C PHE A 484 -12.67 3.62 -50.58
N THR A 485 -12.94 4.92 -50.43
CA THR A 485 -12.10 5.90 -49.75
C THR A 485 -12.82 6.54 -48.55
N LYS A 486 -12.16 7.42 -47.85
CA LYS A 486 -12.76 8.15 -46.74
C LYS A 486 -13.99 8.98 -47.13
N THR A 487 -14.04 9.49 -48.35
CA THR A 487 -15.18 10.27 -48.86
C THR A 487 -16.42 9.41 -49.15
N ASP A 488 -16.24 8.09 -49.24
CA ASP A 488 -17.34 7.16 -49.49
C ASP A 488 -18.09 6.78 -48.22
N GLU A 489 -17.61 7.19 -47.03
CA GLU A 489 -18.33 7.06 -45.73
C GLU A 489 -19.55 8.01 -45.67
N GLU A 490 -20.27 8.19 -46.76
CA GLU A 490 -21.48 8.96 -46.86
C GLU A 490 -22.56 8.17 -47.64
N GLN A 491 -23.83 8.55 -47.46
CA GLN A 491 -24.98 7.88 -48.06
C GLN A 491 -25.01 6.39 -47.75
N MET A 492 -24.73 6.03 -46.50
CA MET A 492 -24.68 4.65 -46.04
C MET A 492 -26.06 4.11 -45.73
N ILE A 493 -26.14 2.79 -45.65
CA ILE A 493 -27.34 2.03 -45.28
C ILE A 493 -27.14 1.57 -43.86
N ILE A 494 -27.96 2.02 -42.90
CA ILE A 494 -27.95 1.50 -41.54
C ILE A 494 -28.50 0.08 -41.52
N ALA A 495 -27.66 -0.86 -41.08
CA ALA A 495 -28.04 -2.27 -40.97
C ALA A 495 -28.70 -2.54 -39.62
N GLY A 496 -28.21 -1.92 -38.57
CA GLY A 496 -28.71 -2.10 -37.22
C GLY A 496 -27.71 -1.72 -36.12
N PHE A 497 -27.92 -2.29 -34.95
CA PHE A 497 -27.19 -1.92 -33.72
C PHE A 497 -26.68 -3.13 -32.98
N LEU A 498 -25.55 -2.96 -32.30
CA LEU A 498 -24.95 -3.93 -31.40
C LEU A 498 -25.02 -3.38 -29.98
N GLY A 499 -25.55 -4.18 -29.06
CA GLY A 499 -25.66 -3.86 -27.65
C GLY A 499 -24.69 -4.66 -26.80
N PHE A 500 -23.79 -3.97 -26.11
CA PHE A 500 -22.78 -4.55 -25.25
C PHE A 500 -23.08 -4.29 -23.78
N ARG A 501 -22.77 -5.25 -22.95
CA ARG A 501 -22.89 -5.16 -21.51
C ARG A 501 -21.56 -5.46 -20.85
N ASP A 502 -21.29 -4.73 -19.78
CA ASP A 502 -20.16 -4.96 -18.88
C ASP A 502 -20.65 -5.83 -17.72
N PRO A 503 -20.35 -7.13 -17.70
CA PRO A 503 -20.87 -8.04 -16.67
C PRO A 503 -20.22 -7.76 -15.32
N VAL A 504 -21.04 -7.78 -14.27
CA VAL A 504 -20.57 -7.67 -12.88
C VAL A 504 -19.88 -8.97 -12.49
N LYS A 505 -18.72 -8.88 -11.83
CA LYS A 505 -18.03 -10.05 -11.29
C LYS A 505 -18.90 -10.75 -10.24
N ALA A 506 -19.03 -12.05 -10.32
CA ALA A 506 -19.85 -12.86 -9.41
C ALA A 506 -19.50 -12.64 -7.92
N SER A 507 -18.21 -12.42 -7.61
CA SER A 507 -17.70 -12.19 -6.24
C SER A 507 -17.95 -10.78 -5.69
N THR A 508 -18.29 -9.80 -6.54
CA THR A 508 -18.34 -8.39 -6.15
C THR A 508 -19.43 -8.11 -5.11
N LYS A 509 -20.63 -8.66 -5.29
CA LYS A 509 -21.76 -8.44 -4.39
C LYS A 509 -21.45 -8.90 -2.96
N GLU A 510 -20.88 -10.08 -2.80
CA GLU A 510 -20.51 -10.62 -1.50
C GLU A 510 -19.36 -9.82 -0.87
N ALA A 511 -18.36 -9.45 -1.67
CA ALA A 511 -17.24 -8.66 -1.21
C ALA A 511 -17.67 -7.26 -0.73
N ILE A 512 -18.56 -6.58 -1.45
CA ILE A 512 -19.15 -5.30 -1.03
C ILE A 512 -19.92 -5.43 0.29
N ALA A 513 -20.71 -6.50 0.44
CA ALA A 513 -21.43 -6.75 1.69
C ALA A 513 -20.48 -6.96 2.88
N HIS A 514 -19.35 -7.65 2.66
CA HIS A 514 -18.29 -7.81 3.67
C HIS A 514 -17.61 -6.49 4.02
N LEU A 515 -17.33 -5.62 3.04
CA LEU A 515 -16.74 -4.30 3.28
C LEU A 515 -17.68 -3.44 4.15
N PHE A 516 -18.98 -3.38 3.84
CA PHE A 516 -19.96 -2.66 4.66
C PHE A 516 -20.08 -3.24 6.07
N LYS A 517 -20.09 -4.57 6.20
CA LYS A 517 -20.11 -5.26 7.52
C LYS A 517 -18.87 -4.91 8.35
N ASN A 518 -17.75 -4.64 7.70
CA ASN A 518 -16.50 -4.22 8.32
C ASN A 518 -16.39 -2.69 8.44
N GLN A 519 -17.51 -1.96 8.27
CA GLN A 519 -17.60 -0.51 8.38
C GLN A 519 -16.68 0.24 7.41
N ILE A 520 -16.54 -0.28 6.20
CA ILE A 520 -15.86 0.41 5.09
C ILE A 520 -16.96 0.90 4.14
N ASN A 521 -17.03 2.21 3.97
CA ASN A 521 -17.98 2.85 3.07
C ASN A 521 -17.41 2.83 1.65
N VAL A 522 -18.15 2.27 0.69
CA VAL A 522 -17.70 2.17 -0.70
C VAL A 522 -18.31 3.31 -1.53
N LYS A 523 -17.46 4.01 -2.27
CA LYS A 523 -17.82 5.08 -3.21
C LYS A 523 -17.26 4.77 -4.59
N VAL A 524 -18.09 4.94 -5.61
CA VAL A 524 -17.71 4.71 -7.02
C VAL A 524 -17.38 6.03 -7.68
N LEU A 525 -16.15 6.16 -8.18
CA LEU A 525 -15.61 7.34 -8.87
C LEU A 525 -15.24 6.94 -10.30
N THR A 526 -16.10 7.25 -11.26
CA THR A 526 -15.90 6.79 -12.64
C THR A 526 -16.03 7.90 -13.69
N GLY A 527 -15.31 7.74 -14.81
CA GLY A 527 -15.51 8.54 -16.02
C GLY A 527 -16.75 8.14 -16.84
N ASP A 528 -17.37 7.00 -16.49
CA ASP A 528 -18.48 6.44 -17.24
C ASP A 528 -19.82 7.15 -17.00
N ASN A 529 -20.82 6.73 -17.80
CA ASN A 529 -22.18 7.23 -17.70
C ASN A 529 -22.82 6.89 -16.35
N GLU A 530 -23.58 7.86 -15.82
CA GLU A 530 -24.24 7.81 -14.51
C GLU A 530 -25.31 6.72 -14.42
N ILE A 531 -26.04 6.48 -15.49
CA ILE A 531 -27.17 5.52 -15.50
C ILE A 531 -26.64 4.10 -15.43
N VAL A 532 -25.63 3.78 -16.23
CA VAL A 532 -24.94 2.49 -16.21
C VAL A 532 -24.31 2.23 -14.85
N THR A 533 -23.63 3.24 -14.30
CA THR A 533 -22.97 3.15 -12.99
C THR A 533 -23.98 2.93 -11.86
N LYS A 534 -25.10 3.66 -11.88
CA LYS A 534 -26.17 3.51 -10.90
C LYS A 534 -26.73 2.08 -10.89
N ARG A 535 -26.96 1.51 -12.08
CA ARG A 535 -27.47 0.14 -12.20
C ARG A 535 -26.50 -0.89 -11.64
N ILE A 536 -25.22 -0.79 -12.01
CA ILE A 536 -24.18 -1.69 -11.48
C ILE A 536 -24.09 -1.58 -9.96
N CYS A 537 -24.13 -0.37 -9.41
CA CYS A 537 -24.14 -0.15 -7.96
C CYS A 537 -25.33 -0.83 -7.28
N GLN A 538 -26.52 -0.72 -7.86
CA GLN A 538 -27.71 -1.42 -7.35
C GLN A 538 -27.55 -2.94 -7.37
N GLU A 539 -27.00 -3.49 -8.45
CA GLU A 539 -26.77 -4.93 -8.61
C GLU A 539 -25.79 -5.50 -7.57
N VAL A 540 -24.73 -4.74 -7.25
CA VAL A 540 -23.71 -5.15 -6.26
C VAL A 540 -24.06 -4.74 -4.82
N GLY A 541 -25.16 -4.01 -4.59
CA GLY A 541 -25.62 -3.62 -3.27
C GLY A 541 -24.96 -2.35 -2.70
N ILE A 542 -24.39 -1.48 -3.56
CA ILE A 542 -23.96 -0.13 -3.17
C ILE A 542 -25.19 0.81 -3.17
N PRO A 543 -25.39 1.65 -2.12
CA PRO A 543 -26.53 2.58 -2.09
C PRO A 543 -26.53 3.51 -3.30
N ALA A 544 -27.62 3.50 -4.08
CA ALA A 544 -27.74 4.24 -5.33
C ALA A 544 -28.89 5.29 -5.28
N ASN A 545 -29.02 5.98 -4.14
CA ASN A 545 -30.09 6.96 -3.89
C ASN A 545 -29.90 8.29 -4.66
N GLY A 546 -28.86 8.39 -5.48
CA GLY A 546 -28.50 9.56 -6.29
C GLY A 546 -27.04 9.47 -6.73
N PHE A 547 -26.64 10.42 -7.54
CA PHE A 547 -25.28 10.56 -8.03
C PHE A 547 -24.93 12.06 -8.19
N LEU A 548 -23.64 12.36 -8.28
CA LEU A 548 -23.11 13.66 -8.69
C LEU A 548 -22.33 13.48 -10.00
N LEU A 549 -22.49 14.43 -10.91
CA LEU A 549 -21.74 14.49 -12.17
C LEU A 549 -20.47 15.34 -12.03
N GLY A 550 -19.51 15.11 -12.92
CA GLY A 550 -18.31 15.92 -12.98
C GLY A 550 -18.59 17.40 -13.16
N ALA A 551 -19.61 17.77 -13.96
CA ALA A 551 -20.07 19.15 -14.13
C ALA A 551 -20.56 19.76 -12.81
N ASP A 552 -21.39 19.04 -12.03
CA ASP A 552 -21.88 19.52 -10.74
C ASP A 552 -20.73 19.75 -9.76
N ILE A 553 -19.72 18.87 -9.79
CA ILE A 553 -18.54 18.94 -8.93
C ILE A 553 -17.66 20.17 -9.24
N GLU A 554 -17.62 20.60 -10.49
CA GLU A 554 -16.86 21.78 -10.92
C GLU A 554 -17.46 23.06 -10.33
N GLU A 555 -18.78 23.15 -10.25
CA GLU A 555 -19.52 24.32 -9.75
C GLU A 555 -19.52 24.43 -8.23
N LEU A 556 -19.39 23.30 -7.51
CA LEU A 556 -19.43 23.26 -6.05
C LEU A 556 -18.11 23.73 -5.42
N SER A 557 -18.23 24.56 -4.35
CA SER A 557 -17.12 24.86 -3.45
C SER A 557 -16.64 23.61 -2.70
N ASP A 558 -15.44 23.63 -2.15
CA ASP A 558 -14.90 22.51 -1.36
C ASP A 558 -15.76 22.16 -0.14
N GLU A 559 -16.38 23.17 0.48
CA GLU A 559 -17.27 22.97 1.66
C GLU A 559 -18.60 22.31 1.26
N GLU A 560 -19.20 22.76 0.18
CA GLU A 560 -20.44 22.21 -0.37
C GLU A 560 -20.21 20.79 -0.85
N LEU A 561 -19.16 20.56 -1.64
CA LEU A 561 -18.79 19.23 -2.10
C LEU A 561 -18.55 18.27 -0.92
N THR A 562 -17.88 18.72 0.15
CA THR A 562 -17.67 17.89 1.35
C THR A 562 -18.99 17.47 2.02
N ARG A 563 -20.01 18.32 1.98
CA ARG A 563 -21.37 17.97 2.47
C ARG A 563 -22.04 16.92 1.58
N GLU A 564 -21.94 17.10 0.26
CA GLU A 564 -22.54 16.17 -0.71
C GLU A 564 -21.82 14.81 -0.72
N LEU A 565 -20.50 14.78 -0.49
CA LEU A 565 -19.73 13.55 -0.35
C LEU A 565 -20.21 12.62 0.77
N ARG A 566 -20.90 13.16 1.77
CA ARG A 566 -21.51 12.33 2.84
C ARG A 566 -22.80 11.63 2.39
N LYS A 567 -23.53 12.21 1.43
CA LYS A 567 -24.84 11.72 0.98
C LYS A 567 -24.73 10.70 -0.14
N TYR A 568 -23.83 10.95 -1.11
CA TYR A 568 -23.74 10.16 -2.34
C TYR A 568 -22.64 9.13 -2.31
N HIS A 569 -22.89 8.00 -2.98
CA HIS A 569 -21.93 6.92 -3.18
C HIS A 569 -21.44 6.84 -4.64
N ILE A 570 -22.11 7.52 -5.56
CA ILE A 570 -21.88 7.44 -6.99
C ILE A 570 -21.47 8.81 -7.53
N PHE A 571 -20.33 8.85 -8.21
CA PHE A 571 -19.79 10.04 -8.85
C PHE A 571 -19.40 9.65 -10.27
N ALA A 572 -20.06 10.22 -11.28
CA ALA A 572 -19.96 9.80 -12.65
C ALA A 572 -19.45 10.91 -13.60
N LYS A 573 -18.98 10.55 -14.77
CA LYS A 573 -18.38 11.47 -15.77
C LYS A 573 -17.25 12.32 -15.19
N LEU A 574 -16.44 11.71 -14.32
CA LEU A 574 -15.33 12.40 -13.63
C LEU A 574 -14.09 12.46 -14.51
N THR A 575 -13.41 13.60 -14.46
CA THR A 575 -12.02 13.72 -14.88
C THR A 575 -11.05 13.16 -13.82
N PRO A 576 -9.81 12.80 -14.17
CA PRO A 576 -8.80 12.34 -13.20
C PRO A 576 -8.55 13.33 -12.06
N MET A 577 -8.57 14.64 -12.36
CA MET A 577 -8.37 15.70 -11.37
C MET A 577 -9.54 15.80 -10.39
N GLN A 578 -10.78 15.62 -10.85
CA GLN A 578 -11.95 15.60 -9.99
C GLN A 578 -11.95 14.38 -9.06
N LYS A 579 -11.54 13.18 -9.54
CA LYS A 579 -11.31 12.02 -8.68
C LYS A 579 -10.31 12.36 -7.55
N SER A 580 -9.20 12.99 -7.88
CA SER A 580 -8.18 13.41 -6.91
C SER A 580 -8.69 14.47 -5.93
N ARG A 581 -9.53 15.44 -6.38
CA ARG A 581 -10.16 16.45 -5.53
C ARG A 581 -11.08 15.82 -4.49
N ILE A 582 -11.94 14.90 -4.91
CA ILE A 582 -12.86 14.15 -4.01
C ILE A 582 -12.06 13.43 -2.90
N ILE A 583 -11.04 12.68 -3.28
CA ILE A 583 -10.19 11.97 -2.33
C ILE A 583 -9.52 12.95 -1.34
N GLY A 584 -9.01 14.06 -1.85
CA GLY A 584 -8.39 15.09 -1.02
C GLY A 584 -9.34 15.69 0.02
N LEU A 585 -10.60 15.92 -0.35
CA LEU A 585 -11.63 16.45 0.56
C LEU A 585 -12.05 15.42 1.60
N LEU A 586 -12.24 14.15 1.22
CA LEU A 586 -12.52 13.07 2.17
C LEU A 586 -11.41 12.94 3.23
N LYS A 587 -10.14 13.04 2.82
CA LYS A 587 -8.99 13.05 3.74
C LYS A 587 -9.00 14.28 4.67
N LYS A 588 -9.28 15.47 4.15
CA LYS A 588 -9.42 16.69 4.97
C LYS A 588 -10.57 16.59 5.97
N ALA A 589 -11.62 15.84 5.65
CA ALA A 589 -12.74 15.55 6.54
C ALA A 589 -12.40 14.51 7.65
N GLY A 590 -11.17 13.99 7.68
CA GLY A 590 -10.69 13.07 8.71
C GLY A 590 -10.86 11.58 8.39
N HIS A 591 -11.24 11.25 7.15
CA HIS A 591 -11.35 9.86 6.70
C HIS A 591 -9.99 9.29 6.25
N THR A 592 -9.81 7.99 6.43
CA THR A 592 -8.71 7.22 5.83
C THR A 592 -9.19 6.59 4.53
N VAL A 593 -8.73 7.15 3.41
CA VAL A 593 -9.27 6.84 2.09
C VAL A 593 -8.38 5.88 1.33
N GLY A 594 -8.92 4.72 0.95
CA GLY A 594 -8.36 3.86 -0.09
C GLY A 594 -8.91 4.21 -1.47
N PHE A 595 -8.10 4.11 -2.49
CA PHE A 595 -8.54 4.18 -3.88
C PHE A 595 -8.06 2.97 -4.66
N LEU A 596 -8.99 2.25 -5.29
CA LEU A 596 -8.72 1.11 -6.15
C LEU A 596 -8.96 1.48 -7.60
N GLY A 597 -7.91 1.41 -8.42
CA GLY A 597 -7.95 1.71 -9.85
C GLY A 597 -6.87 0.96 -10.62
N ASP A 598 -7.09 0.75 -11.92
CA ASP A 598 -6.18 0.04 -12.82
C ASP A 598 -5.90 0.81 -14.12
N GLY A 599 -6.65 1.86 -14.38
CA GLY A 599 -6.48 2.72 -15.55
C GLY A 599 -5.36 3.75 -15.37
N ILE A 600 -4.77 4.19 -16.49
CA ILE A 600 -3.75 5.28 -16.54
C ILE A 600 -4.31 6.56 -15.89
N ASN A 601 -5.58 6.85 -16.13
CA ASN A 601 -6.28 8.02 -15.62
C ASN A 601 -6.45 8.04 -14.08
N ASP A 602 -6.19 6.92 -13.41
CA ASP A 602 -6.34 6.78 -11.96
C ASP A 602 -5.07 7.15 -11.17
N ALA A 603 -3.93 7.31 -11.83
CA ALA A 603 -2.65 7.59 -11.18
C ALA A 603 -2.68 8.82 -10.24
N PRO A 604 -3.31 9.97 -10.58
CA PRO A 604 -3.41 11.11 -9.66
C PRO A 604 -4.24 10.79 -8.40
N ALA A 605 -5.32 10.02 -8.56
CA ALA A 605 -6.18 9.59 -7.47
C ALA A 605 -5.47 8.60 -6.53
N LEU A 606 -4.73 7.64 -7.09
CA LEU A 606 -3.91 6.67 -6.36
C LEU A 606 -2.84 7.35 -5.49
N ARG A 607 -2.11 8.31 -6.06
CA ARG A 607 -1.10 9.09 -5.32
C ARG A 607 -1.71 9.95 -4.21
N LYS A 608 -2.94 10.42 -4.38
CA LYS A 608 -3.63 11.28 -3.42
C LYS A 608 -4.23 10.52 -2.24
N ALA A 609 -4.62 9.26 -2.44
CA ALA A 609 -5.21 8.40 -1.41
C ALA A 609 -4.22 8.09 -0.26
N ASP A 610 -4.74 7.69 0.90
CA ASP A 610 -3.90 7.15 1.99
C ASP A 610 -3.41 5.76 1.65
N VAL A 611 -4.20 5.02 0.87
CA VAL A 611 -3.86 3.71 0.31
C VAL A 611 -4.22 3.68 -1.16
N GLY A 612 -3.24 3.89 -2.03
CA GLY A 612 -3.39 3.63 -3.46
C GLY A 612 -3.29 2.12 -3.71
N ILE A 613 -4.32 1.53 -4.31
CA ILE A 613 -4.44 0.10 -4.56
C ILE A 613 -4.57 -0.13 -6.06
N SER A 614 -3.73 -0.98 -6.62
CA SER A 614 -3.82 -1.37 -8.03
C SER A 614 -3.75 -2.89 -8.18
N VAL A 615 -3.80 -3.36 -9.40
CA VAL A 615 -3.74 -4.79 -9.75
C VAL A 615 -2.47 -5.09 -10.56
N ASP A 616 -2.02 -6.33 -10.55
CA ASP A 616 -0.80 -6.74 -11.26
C ASP A 616 -0.88 -6.53 -12.78
N THR A 617 -2.09 -6.63 -13.34
CA THR A 617 -2.37 -6.41 -14.78
C THR A 617 -2.54 -4.95 -15.17
N ALA A 618 -2.48 -4.00 -14.22
CA ALA A 618 -2.61 -2.58 -14.49
C ALA A 618 -1.38 -2.03 -15.24
N ALA A 619 -1.56 -0.88 -15.88
CA ALA A 619 -0.47 -0.12 -16.50
C ALA A 619 0.62 0.23 -15.47
N ASP A 620 1.86 0.31 -15.91
CA ASP A 620 3.01 0.53 -15.04
C ASP A 620 2.92 1.84 -14.24
N ILE A 621 2.44 2.91 -14.87
CA ILE A 621 2.19 4.19 -14.18
C ILE A 621 1.20 4.03 -13.02
N THR A 622 0.19 3.20 -13.18
CA THR A 622 -0.83 2.93 -12.16
C THR A 622 -0.25 2.09 -11.02
N LYS A 623 0.53 1.05 -11.37
CA LYS A 623 1.27 0.26 -10.39
C LYS A 623 2.29 1.11 -9.62
N ASP A 624 2.96 2.04 -10.30
CA ASP A 624 3.95 2.92 -9.66
C ASP A 624 3.29 3.92 -8.72
N ALA A 625 2.15 4.46 -9.07
CA ALA A 625 1.36 5.37 -8.24
C ALA A 625 0.75 4.70 -7.02
N SER A 626 0.65 3.36 -6.98
CA SER A 626 0.02 2.59 -5.91
C SER A 626 1.00 2.19 -4.81
N SER A 627 0.50 2.06 -3.58
CA SER A 627 1.23 1.51 -2.43
C SER A 627 0.94 0.02 -2.20
N VAL A 628 -0.13 -0.50 -2.80
CA VAL A 628 -0.61 -1.88 -2.68
C VAL A 628 -0.93 -2.44 -4.06
N ILE A 629 -0.52 -3.67 -4.33
CA ILE A 629 -0.83 -4.38 -5.57
C ILE A 629 -1.55 -5.68 -5.25
N LEU A 630 -2.73 -5.87 -5.83
CA LEU A 630 -3.47 -7.11 -5.78
C LEU A 630 -3.04 -8.02 -6.94
N LEU A 631 -2.58 -9.24 -6.65
CA LEU A 631 -2.23 -10.24 -7.67
C LEU A 631 -3.46 -10.90 -8.30
N GLU A 632 -4.61 -10.74 -7.68
CA GLU A 632 -5.91 -11.12 -8.21
C GLU A 632 -6.83 -9.90 -8.17
N LYS A 633 -7.47 -9.60 -9.27
CA LYS A 633 -8.39 -8.47 -9.42
C LYS A 633 -9.73 -8.76 -8.71
N SER A 634 -9.67 -8.86 -7.36
CA SER A 634 -10.78 -9.27 -6.51
C SER A 634 -10.90 -8.40 -5.26
N LEU A 635 -12.11 -7.89 -4.99
CA LEU A 635 -12.44 -7.17 -3.76
C LEU A 635 -12.43 -8.06 -2.50
N THR A 636 -12.56 -9.38 -2.67
CA THR A 636 -12.43 -10.34 -1.56
C THR A 636 -10.99 -10.33 -1.02
N VAL A 637 -10.01 -10.32 -1.93
CA VAL A 637 -8.59 -10.22 -1.58
C VAL A 637 -8.28 -8.91 -0.84
N LEU A 638 -8.92 -7.81 -1.25
CA LEU A 638 -8.80 -6.52 -0.56
C LEU A 638 -9.39 -6.57 0.86
N ASN A 639 -10.56 -7.19 1.03
CA ASN A 639 -11.15 -7.36 2.37
C ASN A 639 -10.21 -8.13 3.30
N ASP A 640 -9.56 -9.19 2.81
CA ASP A 640 -8.59 -9.96 3.58
C ASP A 640 -7.35 -9.13 3.95
N ALA A 641 -6.91 -8.24 3.06
CA ALA A 641 -5.83 -7.31 3.35
C ALA A 641 -6.21 -6.30 4.45
N VAL A 642 -7.44 -5.76 4.42
CA VAL A 642 -7.94 -4.87 5.48
C VAL A 642 -7.96 -5.58 6.83
N MET A 643 -8.46 -6.81 6.89
CA MET A 643 -8.52 -7.60 8.13
C MET A 643 -7.12 -7.86 8.68
N GLU A 644 -6.14 -8.19 7.84
CA GLU A 644 -4.76 -8.38 8.24
C GLU A 644 -4.11 -7.04 8.68
N GLY A 645 -4.37 -5.94 7.97
CA GLY A 645 -3.93 -4.60 8.38
C GLY A 645 -4.43 -4.21 9.77
N ARG A 646 -5.71 -4.48 10.08
CA ARG A 646 -6.29 -4.28 11.41
C ARG A 646 -5.65 -5.16 12.47
N ASN A 647 -5.33 -6.42 12.13
CA ASN A 647 -4.63 -7.33 13.04
C ASN A 647 -3.23 -6.82 13.38
N VAL A 648 -2.48 -6.35 12.39
CA VAL A 648 -1.15 -5.76 12.56
C VAL A 648 -1.22 -4.50 13.43
N PHE A 649 -2.13 -3.59 13.13
CA PHE A 649 -2.33 -2.35 13.89
C PHE A 649 -2.73 -2.64 15.33
N GLY A 650 -3.66 -3.58 15.55
CA GLY A 650 -4.09 -3.99 16.89
C GLY A 650 -2.95 -4.56 17.74
N ASN A 651 -2.06 -5.37 17.15
CA ASN A 651 -0.92 -5.92 17.89
C ASN A 651 0.10 -4.83 18.29
N ILE A 652 0.25 -3.77 17.47
CA ILE A 652 1.06 -2.61 17.84
C ILE A 652 0.41 -1.85 19.02
N LEU A 653 -0.91 -1.64 18.97
CA LEU A 653 -1.65 -1.00 20.06
C LEU A 653 -1.59 -1.81 21.35
N LYS A 654 -1.68 -3.14 21.28
CA LYS A 654 -1.49 -4.02 22.46
C LYS A 654 -0.16 -3.72 23.13
N TYR A 655 0.94 -3.78 22.38
CA TYR A 655 2.25 -3.50 22.91
C TYR A 655 2.31 -2.13 23.61
N LEU A 656 1.85 -1.07 22.93
CA LEU A 656 1.88 0.28 23.48
C LEU A 656 1.07 0.42 24.77
N LYS A 657 -0.15 -0.14 24.81
CA LYS A 657 -1.00 -0.11 26.00
C LYS A 657 -0.41 -0.91 27.15
N MET A 658 0.17 -2.07 26.87
CA MET A 658 0.83 -2.92 27.88
C MET A 658 2.04 -2.21 28.47
N THR A 659 2.97 -1.78 27.63
CA THR A 659 4.22 -1.14 28.06
C THR A 659 3.94 0.17 28.81
N ALA A 660 3.08 1.03 28.25
CA ALA A 660 2.78 2.31 28.88
C ALA A 660 2.07 2.16 30.23
N SER A 661 1.11 1.23 30.36
CA SER A 661 0.42 1.01 31.63
C SER A 661 1.30 0.31 32.69
N SER A 662 2.14 -0.64 32.26
CA SER A 662 3.08 -1.32 33.15
C SER A 662 4.14 -0.35 33.67
N ASN A 663 4.76 0.43 32.80
CA ASN A 663 5.78 1.40 33.18
C ASN A 663 5.22 2.49 34.12
N PHE A 664 3.98 2.96 33.85
CA PHE A 664 3.31 3.90 34.75
C PHE A 664 3.10 3.31 36.14
N GLY A 665 2.60 2.07 36.20
CA GLY A 665 2.39 1.37 37.48
C GLY A 665 3.70 1.20 38.27
N ASN A 666 4.76 0.74 37.64
CA ASN A 666 6.07 0.55 38.25
C ASN A 666 6.62 1.85 38.84
N VAL A 667 6.58 2.94 38.11
CA VAL A 667 7.10 4.23 38.61
C VAL A 667 6.29 4.74 39.78
N PHE A 668 4.97 4.55 39.77
CA PHE A 668 4.12 4.92 40.87
C PHE A 668 4.42 4.07 42.12
N SER A 669 4.65 2.75 41.97
CA SER A 669 5.07 1.85 43.03
C SER A 669 6.42 2.24 43.64
N VAL A 670 7.39 2.57 42.76
CA VAL A 670 8.71 3.08 43.14
C VAL A 670 8.59 4.36 43.96
N LEU A 671 7.76 5.31 43.50
CA LEU A 671 7.55 6.58 44.20
C LEU A 671 7.04 6.36 45.64
N VAL A 672 6.02 5.53 45.79
CA VAL A 672 5.47 5.19 47.12
C VAL A 672 6.51 4.50 47.98
N ALA A 673 7.19 3.49 47.47
CA ALA A 673 8.22 2.77 48.19
C ALA A 673 9.37 3.69 48.60
N SER A 674 9.86 4.55 47.70
CA SER A 674 10.96 5.49 48.00
C SER A 674 10.64 6.46 49.14
N ALA A 675 9.35 6.82 49.32
CA ALA A 675 8.92 7.74 50.36
C ALA A 675 8.83 7.09 51.76
N PHE A 676 8.63 5.76 51.87
CA PHE A 676 8.37 5.10 53.15
C PHE A 676 9.43 4.06 53.57
N ILE A 677 10.22 3.53 52.65
CA ILE A 677 11.20 2.49 52.88
C ILE A 677 12.58 3.10 53.20
N PRO A 678 13.34 2.68 54.24
CA PRO A 678 14.60 3.30 54.64
C PRO A 678 15.80 2.96 53.73
N PHE A 679 15.63 2.03 52.77
CA PHE A 679 16.62 1.64 51.77
C PHE A 679 16.03 1.80 50.34
N LEU A 680 16.84 1.64 49.29
CA LEU A 680 16.29 1.62 47.95
C LEU A 680 15.32 0.46 47.75
N PRO A 681 14.13 0.70 47.18
CA PRO A 681 13.13 -0.38 47.08
C PRO A 681 13.59 -1.54 46.19
N MET A 682 14.51 -1.26 45.27
CA MET A 682 15.15 -2.23 44.36
C MET A 682 16.46 -1.62 43.82
N LEU A 683 17.48 -2.43 43.60
CA LEU A 683 18.70 -1.94 42.95
C LEU A 683 18.48 -1.60 41.47
N SER A 684 19.26 -0.66 40.95
CA SER A 684 19.21 -0.26 39.50
C SER A 684 19.37 -1.46 38.58
N LEU A 685 20.25 -2.40 38.94
CA LEU A 685 20.50 -3.61 38.16
C LEU A 685 19.27 -4.54 38.11
N HIS A 686 18.54 -4.68 39.21
CA HIS A 686 17.33 -5.49 39.29
C HIS A 686 16.23 -4.92 38.37
N LEU A 687 16.05 -3.57 38.37
CA LEU A 687 15.09 -2.90 37.50
C LEU A 687 15.41 -3.10 36.02
N LEU A 688 16.69 -2.98 35.67
CA LEU A 688 17.14 -3.17 34.29
C LEU A 688 16.96 -4.62 33.85
N LEU A 689 17.30 -5.59 34.68
CA LEU A 689 17.10 -7.02 34.40
C LEU A 689 15.61 -7.36 34.24
N GLN A 690 14.77 -6.81 35.13
CA GLN A 690 13.33 -6.99 35.10
C GLN A 690 12.73 -6.45 33.80
N ASN A 691 13.12 -5.24 33.38
CA ASN A 691 12.69 -4.63 32.16
C ASN A 691 13.13 -5.45 30.92
N LEU A 692 14.38 -5.90 30.91
CA LEU A 692 14.88 -6.75 29.82
C LEU A 692 14.08 -8.07 29.70
N LEU A 693 13.82 -8.75 30.80
CA LEU A 693 13.02 -9.98 30.83
C LEU A 693 11.58 -9.73 30.38
N TYR A 694 10.99 -8.63 30.84
CA TYR A 694 9.66 -8.21 30.41
C TYR A 694 9.60 -7.94 28.90
N ASP A 695 10.57 -7.23 28.35
CA ASP A 695 10.68 -6.96 26.92
C ASP A 695 10.78 -8.26 26.10
N PHE A 696 11.52 -9.25 26.58
CA PHE A 696 11.56 -10.59 25.95
C PHE A 696 10.17 -11.23 25.89
N SER A 697 9.35 -11.06 26.92
CA SER A 697 7.99 -11.59 26.95
C SER A 697 7.10 -11.01 25.83
N GLN A 698 7.35 -9.77 25.44
CA GLN A 698 6.55 -9.02 24.45
C GLN A 698 6.99 -9.22 23.00
N LEU A 699 8.21 -9.71 22.76
CA LEU A 699 8.74 -9.91 21.39
C LEU A 699 7.87 -10.78 20.52
N THR A 700 7.06 -11.63 21.11
CA THR A 700 6.18 -12.57 20.41
C THR A 700 4.78 -12.03 20.15
N LEU A 701 4.44 -10.82 20.60
CA LEU A 701 3.15 -10.17 20.35
C LEU A 701 2.78 -10.07 18.86
N PRO A 702 3.70 -9.85 17.91
CA PRO A 702 3.36 -9.88 16.49
C PRO A 702 2.66 -11.18 16.05
N TRP A 703 2.83 -12.29 16.75
CA TRP A 703 2.16 -13.57 16.44
C TRP A 703 0.80 -13.73 17.10
N ASP A 704 0.41 -12.80 17.97
CA ASP A 704 -0.92 -12.87 18.59
C ASP A 704 -2.04 -12.50 17.61
N LYS A 705 -3.27 -12.88 17.96
CA LYS A 705 -4.48 -12.61 17.19
C LYS A 705 -5.32 -11.55 17.88
N MET A 706 -5.93 -10.69 17.07
CA MET A 706 -6.89 -9.70 17.55
C MET A 706 -8.27 -10.33 17.75
N ASP A 707 -9.04 -9.77 18.70
CA ASP A 707 -10.45 -10.12 18.87
C ASP A 707 -11.28 -9.73 17.64
N ARG A 708 -12.30 -10.53 17.31
CA ARG A 708 -13.16 -10.28 16.15
C ARG A 708 -13.92 -8.96 16.24
N SER A 709 -14.21 -8.47 17.44
CA SER A 709 -14.85 -7.17 17.69
C SER A 709 -13.98 -6.02 17.18
N PHE A 710 -12.69 -6.05 17.48
CA PHE A 710 -11.72 -5.08 17.01
C PHE A 710 -11.59 -5.09 15.48
N LEU A 711 -11.52 -6.27 14.87
CA LEU A 711 -11.33 -6.41 13.43
C LEU A 711 -12.52 -5.87 12.60
N LYS A 712 -13.71 -5.75 13.19
CA LYS A 712 -14.93 -5.25 12.50
C LYS A 712 -14.95 -3.75 12.26
N LYS A 713 -14.10 -2.97 12.92
CA LYS A 713 -14.12 -1.51 12.88
C LYS A 713 -12.77 -0.96 12.42
N PRO A 714 -12.74 0.15 11.68
CA PRO A 714 -11.50 0.89 11.48
C PRO A 714 -11.08 1.56 12.79
N HIS A 715 -9.77 1.58 13.04
CA HIS A 715 -9.19 2.21 14.22
C HIS A 715 -8.14 3.23 13.82
N GLN A 716 -8.13 4.36 14.50
CA GLN A 716 -7.15 5.43 14.32
C GLN A 716 -6.37 5.67 15.62
N TRP A 717 -5.29 6.43 15.53
CA TRP A 717 -4.48 6.81 16.69
C TRP A 717 -5.19 7.86 17.53
N GLU A 718 -5.55 7.52 18.78
CA GLU A 718 -6.16 8.45 19.73
C GLU A 718 -5.30 8.65 20.97
N GLN A 719 -4.71 9.83 21.12
CA GLN A 719 -3.93 10.20 22.32
C GLN A 719 -4.76 10.21 23.60
N LYS A 720 -5.97 10.76 23.51
CA LYS A 720 -6.86 10.89 24.68
C LYS A 720 -7.29 9.52 25.22
N GLY A 721 -7.55 8.57 24.33
CA GLY A 721 -7.85 7.18 24.70
C GLY A 721 -6.66 6.51 25.39
N MET A 722 -5.44 6.71 24.89
CA MET A 722 -4.22 6.18 25.48
C MET A 722 -3.98 6.72 26.89
N LEU A 723 -4.08 8.03 27.10
CA LEU A 723 -3.88 8.65 28.42
C LEU A 723 -4.92 8.13 29.43
N ARG A 724 -6.20 8.06 29.04
CA ARG A 724 -7.26 7.48 29.91
C ARG A 724 -6.94 6.05 30.30
N PHE A 725 -6.47 5.26 29.32
CA PHE A 725 -6.12 3.87 29.54
C PHE A 725 -4.98 3.75 30.58
N ILE A 726 -3.90 4.50 30.41
CA ILE A 726 -2.74 4.52 31.33
C ILE A 726 -3.20 4.89 32.76
N LEU A 727 -3.98 5.95 32.90
CA LEU A 727 -4.44 6.45 34.21
C LEU A 727 -5.43 5.49 34.91
N CYS A 728 -6.22 4.72 34.16
CA CYS A 728 -7.17 3.77 34.74
C CYS A 728 -6.55 2.40 35.03
N ILE A 729 -5.66 1.92 34.16
CA ILE A 729 -5.13 0.55 34.20
C ILE A 729 -3.77 0.49 34.94
N GLY A 730 -2.92 1.51 34.75
CA GLY A 730 -1.58 1.55 35.37
C GLY A 730 -1.57 1.38 36.88
N PRO A 731 -2.39 2.12 37.63
CA PRO A 731 -2.41 2.02 39.10
C PRO A 731 -2.83 0.66 39.67
N VAL A 732 -3.44 -0.21 38.83
CA VAL A 732 -3.87 -1.53 39.29
C VAL A 732 -2.68 -2.40 39.74
N SER A 733 -1.56 -2.38 38.99
CA SER A 733 -0.36 -3.11 39.37
C SER A 733 0.24 -2.56 40.68
N SER A 734 0.24 -1.23 40.86
CA SER A 734 0.80 -0.57 42.03
C SER A 734 0.10 -0.96 43.33
N ILE A 735 -1.22 -1.24 43.28
CA ILE A 735 -1.95 -1.73 44.46
C ILE A 735 -1.33 -3.04 44.94
N PHE A 736 -0.96 -3.93 44.04
CA PHE A 736 -0.38 -5.24 44.41
C PHE A 736 1.11 -5.16 44.74
N ASP A 737 1.83 -4.19 44.17
CA ASP A 737 3.20 -3.87 44.60
C ASP A 737 3.19 -3.34 46.03
N ILE A 738 2.32 -2.41 46.38
CA ILE A 738 2.15 -1.90 47.75
C ILE A 738 1.74 -3.03 48.70
N ALA A 739 0.82 -3.91 48.28
CA ALA A 739 0.47 -5.09 49.08
C ALA A 739 1.70 -5.99 49.29
N THR A 740 2.54 -6.17 48.30
CA THR A 740 3.81 -6.89 48.42
C THR A 740 4.76 -6.21 49.43
N PHE A 741 4.88 -4.88 49.40
CA PHE A 741 5.69 -4.12 50.35
C PHE A 741 5.23 -4.33 51.76
N LEU A 742 3.92 -4.28 52.00
CA LEU A 742 3.34 -4.52 53.32
C LEU A 742 3.58 -5.96 53.81
N ILE A 743 3.45 -6.96 52.93
CA ILE A 743 3.73 -8.35 53.24
C ILE A 743 5.21 -8.55 53.57
N MET A 744 6.12 -8.03 52.76
CA MET A 744 7.56 -8.11 53.03
C MET A 744 7.93 -7.40 54.33
N TRP A 745 7.31 -6.25 54.61
CA TRP A 745 7.57 -5.44 55.79
C TRP A 745 7.06 -6.08 57.11
N PHE A 746 5.80 -6.52 57.12
CA PHE A 746 5.14 -6.98 58.35
C PHE A 746 5.17 -8.50 58.56
N VAL A 747 5.10 -9.29 57.46
CA VAL A 747 5.06 -10.77 57.58
C VAL A 747 6.46 -11.35 57.53
N PHE A 748 7.32 -10.84 56.67
CA PHE A 748 8.69 -11.33 56.52
C PHE A 748 9.73 -10.48 57.24
N SER A 749 9.31 -9.42 57.94
CA SER A 749 10.16 -8.50 58.72
C SER A 749 11.35 -7.95 57.94
N ALA A 750 11.22 -7.85 56.59
CA ALA A 750 12.24 -7.30 55.72
C ALA A 750 12.15 -5.76 55.73
N ASN A 751 12.40 -5.14 56.89
CA ASN A 751 12.16 -3.72 57.13
C ASN A 751 13.45 -2.97 57.59
N THR A 752 14.59 -3.62 57.55
CA THR A 752 15.91 -3.02 57.86
C THR A 752 16.85 -3.12 56.68
N VAL A 753 17.92 -2.32 56.67
CA VAL A 753 18.98 -2.38 55.66
C VAL A 753 19.63 -3.76 55.57
N ALA A 754 19.69 -4.50 56.71
CA ALA A 754 20.24 -5.86 56.74
C ALA A 754 19.38 -6.86 55.96
N GLU A 755 18.06 -6.66 55.94
CA GLU A 755 17.09 -7.56 55.30
C GLU A 755 16.63 -7.04 53.92
N GLN A 756 17.25 -5.97 53.41
CA GLN A 756 16.86 -5.35 52.11
C GLN A 756 16.91 -6.34 50.93
N ALA A 757 17.88 -7.28 50.95
CA ALA A 757 18.01 -8.26 49.86
C ALA A 757 16.79 -9.20 49.78
N LEU A 758 16.18 -9.56 50.90
CA LEU A 758 14.95 -10.34 50.93
C LEU A 758 13.76 -9.52 50.37
N PHE A 759 13.67 -8.24 50.72
CA PHE A 759 12.67 -7.32 50.21
C PHE A 759 12.80 -7.19 48.68
N HIS A 760 14.02 -6.96 48.19
CA HIS A 760 14.32 -6.87 46.77
C HIS A 760 13.91 -8.13 46.01
N SER A 761 14.23 -9.32 46.52
CA SER A 761 13.89 -10.60 45.92
C SER A 761 12.37 -10.80 45.85
N GLY A 762 11.63 -10.48 46.94
CA GLY A 762 10.17 -10.58 46.96
C GLY A 762 9.53 -9.68 45.92
N TRP A 763 9.91 -8.40 45.87
CA TRP A 763 9.32 -7.49 44.89
C TRP A 763 9.79 -7.77 43.45
N PHE A 764 11.05 -8.17 43.23
CA PHE A 764 11.53 -8.58 41.92
C PHE A 764 10.66 -9.69 41.31
N VAL A 765 10.32 -10.72 42.09
CA VAL A 765 9.48 -11.83 41.60
C VAL A 765 8.06 -11.36 41.31
N VAL A 766 7.39 -10.68 42.28
CA VAL A 766 6.02 -10.21 42.05
C VAL A 766 5.96 -9.23 40.87
N GLY A 767 6.87 -8.27 40.83
CA GLY A 767 6.90 -7.25 39.79
C GLY A 767 7.04 -7.86 38.39
N LEU A 768 7.98 -8.80 38.19
CA LEU A 768 8.16 -9.47 36.91
C LEU A 768 6.95 -10.32 36.53
N LEU A 769 6.34 -11.05 37.50
CA LEU A 769 5.19 -11.89 37.22
C LEU A 769 3.93 -11.06 36.89
N THR A 770 3.67 -9.98 37.61
CA THR A 770 2.52 -9.10 37.35
C THR A 770 2.68 -8.38 36.03
N GLN A 771 3.89 -7.89 35.71
CA GLN A 771 4.21 -7.29 34.41
C GLN A 771 4.03 -8.28 33.24
N THR A 772 4.43 -9.54 33.43
CA THR A 772 4.26 -10.57 32.39
C THR A 772 2.79 -10.99 32.27
N LEU A 773 2.04 -11.07 33.39
CA LEU A 773 0.60 -11.35 33.35
C LEU A 773 -0.21 -10.24 32.67
N VAL A 774 0.23 -8.98 32.75
CA VAL A 774 -0.45 -7.87 32.12
C VAL A 774 -0.58 -8.10 30.61
N VAL A 775 0.38 -8.78 29.97
CA VAL A 775 0.32 -9.16 28.56
C VAL A 775 -0.96 -9.96 28.27
N HIS A 776 -1.27 -10.94 29.11
CA HIS A 776 -2.48 -11.75 28.94
C HIS A 776 -3.77 -10.98 29.29
N MET A 777 -3.72 -10.10 30.28
CA MET A 777 -4.88 -9.35 30.74
C MET A 777 -5.31 -8.28 29.73
N ILE A 778 -4.34 -7.58 29.12
CA ILE A 778 -4.63 -6.46 28.19
C ILE A 778 -4.90 -6.94 26.78
N ARG A 779 -4.29 -8.03 26.29
CA ARG A 779 -4.35 -8.48 24.89
C ARG A 779 -5.76 -8.73 24.34
N THR A 780 -6.77 -8.88 25.18
CA THR A 780 -8.14 -9.24 24.82
C THR A 780 -9.16 -8.53 25.69
N GLU A 781 -10.32 -8.17 25.11
CA GLU A 781 -11.47 -7.69 25.89
C GLU A 781 -12.15 -8.79 26.71
N LYS A 782 -11.94 -10.05 26.32
CA LYS A 782 -12.53 -11.24 26.94
C LYS A 782 -11.79 -11.65 28.21
N ILE A 783 -12.30 -12.66 28.91
CA ILE A 783 -11.61 -13.27 30.07
C ILE A 783 -10.42 -14.07 29.53
N PRO A 784 -9.17 -13.66 29.91
CA PRO A 784 -7.97 -14.37 29.50
C PRO A 784 -7.97 -15.84 29.94
N PHE A 785 -7.25 -16.67 29.18
CA PHE A 785 -7.10 -18.12 29.38
C PHE A 785 -8.40 -18.93 29.21
N ILE A 786 -9.56 -18.39 29.61
CA ILE A 786 -10.86 -19.07 29.54
C ILE A 786 -11.54 -18.82 28.19
N GLN A 787 -11.80 -17.56 27.84
CA GLN A 787 -12.52 -17.16 26.62
C GLN A 787 -11.59 -16.80 25.47
N SER A 788 -10.36 -16.39 25.75
CA SER A 788 -9.36 -16.04 24.74
C SER A 788 -7.98 -16.49 25.19
N ARG A 789 -7.39 -17.40 24.39
CA ARG A 789 -6.02 -17.88 24.60
C ARG A 789 -5.05 -17.10 23.72
N ALA A 790 -3.89 -16.77 24.27
CA ALA A 790 -2.80 -16.19 23.49
C ALA A 790 -2.26 -17.19 22.46
N ALA A 791 -1.63 -16.70 21.42
CA ALA A 791 -0.92 -17.55 20.48
C ALA A 791 0.21 -18.32 21.19
N ALA A 792 0.52 -19.53 20.71
CA ALA A 792 1.52 -20.39 21.34
C ALA A 792 2.88 -19.70 21.57
N PRO A 793 3.44 -18.92 20.62
CA PRO A 793 4.69 -18.18 20.88
C PRO A 793 4.60 -17.21 22.06
N VAL A 794 3.46 -16.53 22.22
CA VAL A 794 3.24 -15.59 23.35
C VAL A 794 3.16 -16.36 24.67
N MET A 795 2.43 -17.48 24.69
CA MET A 795 2.34 -18.33 25.90
C MET A 795 3.70 -18.87 26.31
N ILE A 796 4.48 -19.39 25.37
CA ILE A 796 5.82 -19.94 25.65
C ILE A 796 6.74 -18.85 26.19
N ALA A 797 6.81 -17.70 25.52
CA ALA A 797 7.67 -16.60 25.94
C ALA A 797 7.32 -16.09 27.35
N THR A 798 6.05 -15.82 27.61
CA THR A 798 5.60 -15.31 28.92
C THR A 798 5.80 -16.34 30.03
N LEU A 799 5.47 -17.61 29.81
CA LEU A 799 5.69 -18.66 30.79
C LEU A 799 7.17 -18.90 31.08
N SER A 800 8.04 -18.83 30.05
CA SER A 800 9.49 -18.92 30.24
C SER A 800 10.03 -17.77 31.06
N VAL A 801 9.59 -16.55 30.82
CA VAL A 801 10.01 -15.36 31.59
C VAL A 801 9.50 -15.46 33.03
N MET A 802 8.26 -15.89 33.27
CA MET A 802 7.73 -16.08 34.60
C MET A 802 8.51 -17.16 35.37
N ALA A 803 8.85 -18.27 34.73
CA ALA A 803 9.65 -19.33 35.33
C ALA A 803 11.06 -18.84 35.70
N LEU A 804 11.70 -18.10 34.75
CA LEU A 804 13.01 -17.48 35.01
C LEU A 804 12.95 -16.51 36.20
N GLY A 805 11.92 -15.67 36.28
CA GLY A 805 11.73 -14.74 37.40
C GLY A 805 11.63 -15.39 38.74
N ILE A 806 10.98 -16.56 38.83
CA ILE A 806 10.90 -17.35 40.07
C ILE A 806 12.23 -18.01 40.39
N ILE A 807 12.96 -18.51 39.42
CA ILE A 807 14.18 -19.29 39.59
C ILE A 807 15.40 -18.41 39.92
N ILE A 808 15.51 -17.22 39.34
CA ILE A 808 16.69 -16.34 39.47
C ILE A 808 17.13 -16.15 40.93
N PRO A 809 16.28 -15.80 41.91
CA PRO A 809 16.69 -15.61 43.31
C PRO A 809 17.30 -16.85 43.95
N PHE A 810 17.12 -18.04 43.41
CA PHE A 810 17.65 -19.31 43.91
C PHE A 810 18.94 -19.74 43.20
N THR A 811 19.45 -18.96 42.28
CA THR A 811 20.65 -19.26 41.48
C THR A 811 21.87 -18.48 42.00
N GLY A 812 23.07 -19.01 41.75
CA GLY A 812 24.30 -18.28 42.01
C GLY A 812 24.35 -16.93 41.31
N PHE A 813 23.76 -16.83 40.10
CA PHE A 813 23.59 -15.57 39.39
C PHE A 813 22.68 -14.59 40.18
N GLY A 814 21.55 -15.03 40.69
CA GLY A 814 20.67 -14.20 41.53
C GLY A 814 21.41 -13.67 42.76
N HIS A 815 22.18 -14.52 43.41
CA HIS A 815 22.95 -14.12 44.60
C HIS A 815 24.07 -13.12 44.26
N SER A 816 24.75 -13.26 43.12
CA SER A 816 25.79 -12.31 42.71
C SER A 816 25.24 -10.91 42.40
N ILE A 817 23.96 -10.79 42.03
CA ILE A 817 23.30 -9.48 41.84
C ILE A 817 22.61 -8.93 43.08
N GLY A 818 22.79 -9.57 44.26
CA GLY A 818 22.23 -9.12 45.55
C GLY A 818 20.79 -9.57 45.80
N LEU A 819 20.29 -10.60 45.11
CA LEU A 819 19.04 -11.28 45.42
C LEU A 819 19.33 -12.45 46.37
N VAL A 820 18.34 -12.83 47.17
CA VAL A 820 18.43 -13.98 48.07
C VAL A 820 17.26 -14.94 47.88
N SER A 821 17.46 -16.19 48.27
CA SER A 821 16.43 -17.22 48.17
C SER A 821 15.22 -16.87 49.02
N LEU A 822 14.04 -16.92 48.44
CA LEU A 822 12.77 -16.65 49.12
C LEU A 822 12.34 -17.85 49.96
N PRO A 823 11.82 -17.64 51.20
CA PRO A 823 11.33 -18.72 52.04
C PRO A 823 10.09 -19.38 51.41
N GLY A 824 9.89 -20.68 51.62
CA GLY A 824 8.75 -21.44 51.13
C GLY A 824 7.39 -20.85 51.49
N SER A 825 7.29 -20.20 52.67
CA SER A 825 6.09 -19.48 53.13
C SER A 825 5.73 -18.25 52.30
N TYR A 826 6.61 -17.78 51.39
CA TYR A 826 6.35 -16.67 50.50
C TYR A 826 5.40 -17.06 49.33
N PHE A 827 5.48 -18.28 48.83
CA PHE A 827 4.73 -18.73 47.65
C PHE A 827 3.20 -18.70 47.80
N PRO A 828 2.61 -19.05 48.97
CA PRO A 828 1.17 -18.85 49.19
C PRO A 828 0.74 -17.37 49.02
N TRP A 829 1.56 -16.43 49.53
CA TRP A 829 1.30 -14.99 49.36
C TRP A 829 1.46 -14.54 47.94
N LEU A 830 2.48 -15.04 47.26
CA LEU A 830 2.68 -14.79 45.82
C LEU A 830 1.44 -15.21 44.99
N ILE A 831 0.92 -16.43 45.25
CA ILE A 831 -0.28 -16.92 44.57
C ILE A 831 -1.47 -16.03 44.88
N LEU A 832 -1.67 -15.63 46.15
CA LEU A 832 -2.77 -14.75 46.54
C LEU A 832 -2.68 -13.38 45.84
N ILE A 833 -1.49 -12.79 45.75
CA ILE A 833 -1.22 -11.53 45.06
C ILE A 833 -1.57 -11.67 43.54
N LEU A 834 -1.08 -12.72 42.88
CA LEU A 834 -1.30 -12.93 41.45
C LEU A 834 -2.78 -13.17 41.12
N VAL A 835 -3.49 -13.96 41.92
CA VAL A 835 -4.94 -14.20 41.78
C VAL A 835 -5.72 -12.91 42.01
N GLY A 836 -5.39 -12.19 43.10
CA GLY A 836 -5.98 -10.88 43.41
C GLY A 836 -5.76 -9.87 42.25
N TYR A 837 -4.54 -9.80 41.73
CA TYR A 837 -4.19 -8.97 40.61
C TYR A 837 -5.03 -9.29 39.36
N MET A 838 -5.11 -10.56 38.98
CA MET A 838 -5.91 -10.97 37.79
C MET A 838 -7.39 -10.64 37.98
N ALA A 839 -7.95 -10.89 39.16
CA ALA A 839 -9.35 -10.60 39.48
C ALA A 839 -9.64 -9.09 39.42
N THR A 840 -8.79 -8.28 40.06
CA THR A 840 -8.94 -6.82 40.12
C THR A 840 -8.77 -6.23 38.73
N MET A 841 -7.75 -6.68 37.97
CA MET A 841 -7.53 -6.24 36.60
C MET A 841 -8.73 -6.57 35.69
N GLN A 842 -9.31 -7.78 35.84
CA GLN A 842 -10.51 -8.16 35.08
C GLN A 842 -11.73 -7.31 35.47
N LEU A 843 -11.88 -6.96 36.74
CA LEU A 843 -12.96 -6.09 37.21
C LEU A 843 -12.81 -4.68 36.62
N VAL A 844 -11.63 -4.07 36.78
CA VAL A 844 -11.33 -2.73 36.25
C VAL A 844 -11.48 -2.69 34.72
N LYS A 845 -10.99 -3.72 33.99
CA LYS A 845 -11.20 -3.90 32.56
C LYS A 845 -12.68 -3.88 32.19
N THR A 846 -13.49 -4.66 32.88
CA THR A 846 -14.95 -4.74 32.62
C THR A 846 -15.62 -3.39 32.87
N MET A 847 -15.24 -2.68 33.93
CA MET A 847 -15.74 -1.33 34.23
C MET A 847 -15.30 -0.33 33.17
N TYR A 848 -14.05 -0.38 32.72
CA TYR A 848 -13.50 0.47 31.67
C TYR A 848 -14.27 0.28 30.35
N ILE A 849 -14.43 -0.97 29.91
CA ILE A 849 -15.17 -1.31 28.69
C ILE A 849 -16.64 -0.83 28.77
N ARG A 850 -17.31 -1.03 29.91
CA ARG A 850 -18.70 -0.56 30.11
C ARG A 850 -18.83 0.97 30.04
N LYS A 851 -17.84 1.69 30.58
CA LYS A 851 -17.87 3.15 30.63
C LYS A 851 -17.48 3.80 29.31
N PHE A 852 -16.43 3.31 28.64
CA PHE A 852 -15.85 3.94 27.47
C PHE A 852 -16.19 3.22 26.15
N ARG A 853 -16.75 2.02 26.21
CA ARG A 853 -17.09 1.15 25.06
C ARG A 853 -15.91 0.86 24.12
N GLU A 854 -14.71 0.92 24.67
CA GLU A 854 -13.46 0.63 23.98
C GLU A 854 -12.54 -0.18 24.90
N TRP A 855 -11.61 -0.95 24.35
CA TRP A 855 -10.57 -1.63 25.10
C TRP A 855 -9.20 -1.47 24.46
N ILE A 856 -9.01 -1.99 23.25
CA ILE A 856 -7.77 -1.82 22.45
C ILE A 856 -8.08 -0.95 21.26
#